data_88cde6e8d7314291bc74a294a6b42370
#
_entry.id   88cde6e8d7314291bc74a294a6b42370
#
_cell.length_a   1.000
_cell.length_b   1.000
_cell.length_c   1.000
_cell.angle_alpha   90.00
_cell.angle_beta   90.00
_cell.angle_gamma   90.00
#
_symmetry.space_group_name_H-M   'P 1'
#
loop_
_entity.id
_entity.type
_entity.pdbx_description
1 polymer ?
#
loop_
_entity_poly.entity_id
_entity_poly.type
_entity_poly.pdbx_seq_one_letter_code
_entity_poly.pdbx_strand_id
1 'polypeptide(L)'
;LYQKKEMDDSTRYKSGSDHSAGQWRRDWLLSLLLVIVTLLAYLPAWNGTPIWDDDAHLTKAELRSLEGLGRIWTQPGATQQYYPLAHTLFWVEHQLWGDWPAGYHLLSILLHCASALLLVRILRQLQIPGAWLAAAIFAVHPIQAESVAWISELKNTLSGLFYFGSVLAYLKFDRTRNRAPYTVALAFFICGLMSKTVIATLPVAILIIFWWKRGKLSWKRDVWPLIPFFLLGTAAGVFTAWVERNLVGAQGADFNYTLTERFLIAGRVIWFYLGKLIWPLDLIFVYPRWRVSQTVWWQYLYPTALLLLLIVLIRLSRRWRAPLAGVLFFIVTLFPVLGFLNVYPFRYSLVADHFQYLASLGIITLVAAGIALLLKLGLHWVRPIDYLWCLALVTLLAILTWRQSAMYTNIETLWQTTIERNPQAWMAHNNLGTVLLQKGQLDEAIIHFRKALEIAADHADARANLGSALLQKGDVDEAIVQYNKALEIKPDYADVHYDLGNAFLLKGQLDEAIAHYKKTLESEPANADVYNNLGLVLFQQGEVGEAIAHYQKALEINPQFVQARANLAWALATSPQTPLLSAVAVKLAQQANQMTGGANPAILQILAAAYAQNGKFSEAIETGHRSWQLAIDQNKTALAEALRTELGLYEKNIPYRVNNQ
;
A
#
# COMPACT_ATOMS: atom_id res chain seq x y z
N LEU A 1 -8.75 -32.14 70.82
CA LEU A 1 -8.36 -30.95 71.63
C LEU A 1 -8.05 -29.78 70.66
N TYR A 2 -9.08 -28.98 70.46
CA TYR A 2 -9.02 -27.72 69.70
C TYR A 2 -8.39 -26.64 70.58
N GLN A 3 -7.25 -26.02 70.16
CA GLN A 3 -6.89 -24.69 70.59
C GLN A 3 -6.97 -23.74 69.41
N LYS A 4 -7.95 -22.84 69.44
CA LYS A 4 -8.17 -21.67 68.62
C LYS A 4 -7.03 -20.69 68.90
N LYS A 5 -6.15 -20.44 67.93
CA LYS A 5 -5.19 -19.34 67.97
C LYS A 5 -5.75 -18.18 67.21
N GLU A 6 -6.28 -17.18 67.88
CA GLU A 6 -6.59 -15.86 67.30
C GLU A 6 -5.27 -15.26 66.79
N MET A 7 -5.17 -15.10 65.52
CA MET A 7 -4.08 -14.39 64.86
C MET A 7 -4.56 -12.98 64.56
N ASP A 8 -3.79 -12.05 65.04
CA ASP A 8 -3.97 -10.60 64.91
C ASP A 8 -4.18 -10.16 63.46
N ASP A 9 -5.37 -9.62 63.18
CA ASP A 9 -5.80 -9.15 61.85
C ASP A 9 -5.06 -7.89 61.35
N SER A 10 -4.32 -7.21 62.21
CA SER A 10 -3.62 -5.95 61.89
C SER A 10 -2.35 -6.16 61.05
N THR A 11 -1.73 -7.33 61.10
CA THR A 11 -0.54 -7.68 60.32
C THR A 11 -0.86 -8.23 58.90
N ARG A 12 -2.05 -8.76 58.68
CA ARG A 12 -2.50 -9.23 57.35
C ARG A 12 -2.84 -8.13 56.37
N TYR A 13 -3.31 -6.97 56.84
CA TYR A 13 -3.68 -5.83 55.96
C TYR A 13 -2.45 -5.05 55.44
N LYS A 14 -1.35 -4.98 56.21
CA LYS A 14 -0.14 -4.27 55.75
C LYS A 14 0.70 -5.06 54.75
N SER A 15 0.73 -6.40 54.79
CA SER A 15 1.49 -7.19 53.83
C SER A 15 0.84 -7.30 52.45
N GLY A 16 -0.50 -7.13 52.36
CA GLY A 16 -1.24 -7.18 51.10
C GLY A 16 -1.12 -5.91 50.25
N SER A 17 -0.98 -4.74 50.90
CA SER A 17 -0.87 -3.45 50.21
C SER A 17 0.54 -3.21 49.63
N ASP A 18 1.58 -3.61 50.31
CA ASP A 18 2.98 -3.46 49.85
C ASP A 18 3.32 -4.45 48.72
N HIS A 19 2.77 -5.65 48.73
CA HIS A 19 2.89 -6.59 47.61
C HIS A 19 2.16 -6.09 46.33
N SER A 20 1.00 -5.46 46.47
CA SER A 20 0.25 -4.90 45.35
C SER A 20 0.97 -3.68 44.78
N ALA A 21 1.52 -2.79 45.62
CA ALA A 21 2.22 -1.58 45.16
C ALA A 21 3.56 -1.93 44.45
N GLY A 22 4.31 -2.90 44.95
CA GLY A 22 5.54 -3.36 44.29
C GLY A 22 5.29 -4.03 42.95
N GLN A 23 4.24 -4.82 42.86
CA GLN A 23 3.84 -5.46 41.58
C GLN A 23 3.38 -4.42 40.57
N TRP A 24 2.59 -3.43 40.98
CA TRP A 24 2.12 -2.34 40.09
C TRP A 24 3.28 -1.50 39.55
N ARG A 25 4.26 -1.12 40.41
CA ARG A 25 5.46 -0.38 39.97
C ARG A 25 6.29 -1.18 38.97
N ARG A 26 6.49 -2.47 39.18
CA ARG A 26 7.20 -3.35 38.27
C ARG A 26 6.48 -3.43 36.92
N ASP A 27 5.18 -3.60 36.90
CA ASP A 27 4.40 -3.71 35.68
C ASP A 27 4.41 -2.42 34.89
N TRP A 28 4.36 -1.26 35.56
CA TRP A 28 4.49 0.04 34.91
C TRP A 28 5.87 0.23 34.28
N LEU A 29 6.95 -0.11 34.97
CA LEU A 29 8.32 -0.04 34.45
C LEU A 29 8.52 -0.98 33.26
N LEU A 30 8.02 -2.21 33.31
CA LEU A 30 8.10 -3.15 32.19
C LEU A 30 7.27 -2.67 30.99
N SER A 31 6.12 -2.02 31.22
CA SER A 31 5.32 -1.41 30.16
C SER A 31 6.07 -0.26 29.47
N LEU A 32 6.68 0.62 30.27
CA LEU A 32 7.47 1.73 29.75
C LEU A 32 8.67 1.22 28.95
N LEU A 33 9.40 0.24 29.51
CA LEU A 33 10.55 -0.37 28.82
C LEU A 33 10.14 -1.03 27.50
N LEU A 34 9.03 -1.75 27.47
CA LEU A 34 8.50 -2.37 26.26
C LEU A 34 8.20 -1.30 25.18
N VAL A 35 7.55 -0.22 25.56
CA VAL A 35 7.24 0.88 24.64
C VAL A 35 8.53 1.51 24.10
N ILE A 36 9.49 1.82 24.98
CA ILE A 36 10.77 2.44 24.57
C ILE A 36 11.54 1.52 23.62
N VAL A 37 11.68 0.23 23.96
CA VAL A 37 12.42 -0.74 23.11
C VAL A 37 11.72 -0.91 21.76
N THR A 38 10.38 -0.90 21.73
CA THR A 38 9.62 -0.97 20.48
C THR A 38 9.84 0.28 19.64
N LEU A 39 9.73 1.48 20.22
CA LEU A 39 9.99 2.73 19.50
C LEU A 39 11.42 2.77 18.91
N LEU A 40 12.41 2.31 19.68
CA LEU A 40 13.79 2.24 19.22
C LEU A 40 13.96 1.22 18.07
N ALA A 41 13.31 0.06 18.16
CA ALA A 41 13.39 -0.98 17.13
C ALA A 41 12.80 -0.52 15.77
N TYR A 42 11.81 0.37 15.77
CA TYR A 42 11.16 0.90 14.58
C TYR A 42 11.62 2.32 14.19
N LEU A 43 12.63 2.87 14.90
CA LEU A 43 13.14 4.22 14.64
C LEU A 43 13.55 4.47 13.16
N PRO A 44 14.17 3.53 12.41
CA PRO A 44 14.50 3.75 11.01
C PRO A 44 13.28 4.07 10.13
N ALA A 45 12.15 3.41 10.36
CA ALA A 45 10.93 3.64 9.59
C ALA A 45 10.22 4.96 9.96
N TRP A 46 10.44 5.48 11.17
CA TRP A 46 9.74 6.69 11.66
C TRP A 46 9.89 7.90 10.74
N ASN A 47 11.08 8.10 10.18
CA ASN A 47 11.38 9.18 9.24
C ASN A 47 11.22 8.73 7.77
N GLY A 48 10.54 7.61 7.55
CA GLY A 48 10.29 7.07 6.22
C GLY A 48 9.35 7.94 5.40
N THR A 49 9.42 7.79 4.09
CA THR A 49 8.46 8.36 3.14
C THR A 49 7.41 7.31 2.78
N PRO A 50 6.24 7.72 2.25
CA PRO A 50 5.29 6.77 1.70
C PRO A 50 5.94 5.81 0.69
N ILE A 51 5.54 4.55 0.74
CA ILE A 51 6.07 3.49 -0.11
C ILE A 51 4.93 2.77 -0.84
N TRP A 52 5.20 2.29 -2.02
CA TRP A 52 4.34 1.52 -2.91
C TRP A 52 2.90 2.08 -3.01
N ASP A 53 1.91 1.43 -2.36
CA ASP A 53 0.50 1.78 -2.43
C ASP A 53 0.04 2.76 -1.34
N ASP A 54 0.97 3.27 -0.52
CA ASP A 54 0.66 4.25 0.51
C ASP A 54 -0.02 5.49 -0.10
N ASP A 55 0.45 5.96 -1.26
CA ASP A 55 -0.16 7.10 -1.95
C ASP A 55 -1.63 6.86 -2.32
N ALA A 56 -1.99 5.63 -2.68
CA ALA A 56 -3.36 5.27 -2.99
C ALA A 56 -4.28 5.26 -1.75
N HIS A 57 -3.71 5.05 -0.56
CA HIS A 57 -4.43 5.06 0.70
C HIS A 57 -4.46 6.45 1.36
N LEU A 58 -3.33 7.18 1.34
CA LEU A 58 -3.14 8.41 2.09
C LEU A 58 -3.52 9.68 1.32
N THR A 59 -3.26 9.70 0.02
CA THR A 59 -3.20 10.94 -0.77
C THR A 59 -4.34 11.13 -1.76
N LYS A 60 -5.29 10.20 -1.86
CA LYS A 60 -6.46 10.42 -2.74
C LYS A 60 -7.18 11.71 -2.34
N ALA A 61 -6.90 12.79 -3.07
CA ALA A 61 -7.41 14.13 -2.79
C ALA A 61 -8.95 14.17 -2.69
N GLU A 62 -9.62 13.36 -3.50
CA GLU A 62 -11.08 13.21 -3.52
C GLU A 62 -11.68 12.58 -2.24
N LEU A 63 -10.87 11.89 -1.43
CA LEU A 63 -11.31 11.27 -0.16
C LEU A 63 -10.96 12.09 1.07
N ARG A 64 -10.26 13.23 0.95
CA ARG A 64 -9.81 14.07 2.08
C ARG A 64 -10.91 14.95 2.66
N SER A 65 -12.04 15.12 1.95
CA SER A 65 -13.20 15.88 2.42
C SER A 65 -14.14 15.05 3.30
N LEU A 66 -15.12 15.71 3.95
CA LEU A 66 -16.22 15.02 4.66
C LEU A 66 -17.09 14.18 3.72
N GLU A 67 -17.27 14.61 2.46
CA GLU A 67 -17.94 13.84 1.44
C GLU A 67 -17.11 12.58 1.11
N GLY A 68 -15.79 12.72 0.98
CA GLY A 68 -14.86 11.62 0.81
C GLY A 68 -14.95 10.61 1.96
N LEU A 69 -15.04 11.07 3.21
CA LEU A 69 -15.29 10.19 4.36
C LEU A 69 -16.61 9.42 4.22
N GLY A 70 -17.69 10.07 3.74
CA GLY A 70 -18.95 9.41 3.42
C GLY A 70 -18.78 8.32 2.35
N ARG A 71 -18.01 8.59 1.30
CA ARG A 71 -17.70 7.63 0.21
C ARG A 71 -16.92 6.42 0.71
N ILE A 72 -15.97 6.58 1.63
CA ILE A 72 -15.24 5.47 2.27
C ILE A 72 -16.19 4.45 2.90
N TRP A 73 -17.32 4.89 3.47
CA TRP A 73 -18.30 4.02 4.12
C TRP A 73 -19.37 3.47 3.18
N THR A 74 -19.71 4.17 2.11
CA THR A 74 -20.88 3.87 1.29
C THR A 74 -20.56 3.31 -0.09
N GLN A 75 -19.31 3.48 -0.57
CA GLN A 75 -18.91 3.09 -1.93
C GLN A 75 -17.78 2.06 -1.90
N PRO A 76 -18.08 0.74 -1.98
CA PRO A 76 -17.06 -0.28 -2.20
C PRO A 76 -16.29 0.06 -3.50
N GLY A 77 -14.98 0.17 -3.43
CA GLY A 77 -14.14 0.61 -4.57
C GLY A 77 -13.72 2.07 -4.54
N ALA A 78 -14.25 2.92 -3.64
CA ALA A 78 -13.67 4.24 -3.38
C ALA A 78 -12.22 4.14 -2.86
N THR A 79 -11.92 3.04 -2.17
CA THR A 79 -10.58 2.66 -1.70
C THR A 79 -10.13 1.36 -2.34
N GLN A 80 -8.83 1.10 -2.37
CA GLN A 80 -8.27 -0.11 -2.98
C GLN A 80 -8.82 -1.41 -2.36
N GLN A 81 -9.03 -1.41 -1.04
CA GLN A 81 -9.68 -2.48 -0.28
C GLN A 81 -10.76 -1.88 0.61
N TYR A 82 -11.88 -2.59 0.82
CA TYR A 82 -12.96 -2.08 1.64
C TYR A 82 -12.72 -2.37 3.13
N TYR A 83 -11.99 -1.46 3.78
CA TYR A 83 -11.76 -1.44 5.23
C TYR A 83 -12.10 -0.05 5.80
N PRO A 84 -13.40 0.29 5.93
CA PRO A 84 -13.83 1.66 6.17
C PRO A 84 -13.28 2.25 7.46
N LEU A 85 -13.05 1.46 8.51
CA LEU A 85 -12.50 1.98 9.77
C LEU A 85 -11.00 2.28 9.66
N ALA A 86 -10.22 1.47 8.93
CA ALA A 86 -8.81 1.76 8.67
C ALA A 86 -8.66 3.04 7.83
N HIS A 87 -9.46 3.18 6.77
CA HIS A 87 -9.45 4.40 5.94
C HIS A 87 -10.01 5.63 6.67
N THR A 88 -10.96 5.46 7.61
CA THR A 88 -11.39 6.55 8.50
C THR A 88 -10.23 7.02 9.39
N LEU A 89 -9.41 6.08 9.87
CA LEU A 89 -8.24 6.44 10.68
C LEU A 89 -7.21 7.20 9.84
N PHE A 90 -6.91 6.78 8.60
CA PHE A 90 -6.07 7.55 7.67
C PHE A 90 -6.65 8.95 7.38
N TRP A 91 -7.97 9.05 7.23
CA TRP A 91 -8.63 10.34 7.09
C TRP A 91 -8.41 11.26 8.30
N VAL A 92 -8.54 10.72 9.53
CA VAL A 92 -8.27 11.45 10.78
C VAL A 92 -6.80 11.87 10.87
N GLU A 93 -5.87 10.96 10.55
CA GLU A 93 -4.43 11.22 10.53
C GLU A 93 -4.10 12.36 9.56
N HIS A 94 -4.70 12.36 8.37
CA HIS A 94 -4.52 13.43 7.39
C HIS A 94 -5.05 14.79 7.92
N GLN A 95 -6.19 14.81 8.63
CA GLN A 95 -6.70 16.04 9.24
C GLN A 95 -5.78 16.56 10.36
N LEU A 96 -5.06 15.68 11.07
CA LEU A 96 -4.21 16.05 12.20
C LEU A 96 -2.83 16.57 11.77
N TRP A 97 -2.20 15.91 10.81
CA TRP A 97 -0.83 16.22 10.41
C TRP A 97 -0.56 16.23 8.89
N GLY A 98 -1.63 16.29 8.08
CA GLY A 98 -1.50 16.41 6.63
C GLY A 98 -0.69 15.27 6.02
N ASP A 99 0.28 15.62 5.18
CA ASP A 99 1.15 14.68 4.48
C ASP A 99 2.47 14.39 5.24
N TRP A 100 2.55 14.68 6.56
CA TRP A 100 3.74 14.42 7.39
C TRP A 100 3.83 12.93 7.79
N PRO A 101 4.74 12.11 7.18
CA PRO A 101 4.71 10.65 7.32
C PRO A 101 4.99 10.15 8.73
N ALA A 102 5.81 10.88 9.51
CA ALA A 102 6.21 10.44 10.85
C ALA A 102 5.02 10.28 11.81
N GLY A 103 3.92 11.06 11.61
CA GLY A 103 2.69 10.91 12.37
C GLY A 103 2.04 9.54 12.16
N TYR A 104 1.94 9.12 10.91
CA TYR A 104 1.35 7.82 10.51
C TYR A 104 2.17 6.65 11.05
N HIS A 105 3.50 6.69 10.93
CA HIS A 105 4.38 5.67 11.51
C HIS A 105 4.25 5.60 13.03
N LEU A 106 4.22 6.77 13.71
CA LEU A 106 4.09 6.83 15.17
C LEU A 106 2.80 6.16 15.64
N LEU A 107 1.67 6.43 14.99
CA LEU A 107 0.39 5.81 15.36
C LEU A 107 0.44 4.30 15.17
N SER A 108 0.96 3.79 14.06
CA SER A 108 1.11 2.36 13.82
C SER A 108 1.95 1.69 14.91
N ILE A 109 3.09 2.28 15.29
CA ILE A 109 3.96 1.78 16.38
C ILE A 109 3.22 1.80 17.72
N LEU A 110 2.47 2.86 18.04
CA LEU A 110 1.71 2.95 19.29
C LEU A 110 0.57 1.93 19.37
N LEU A 111 -0.13 1.67 18.26
CA LEU A 111 -1.14 0.60 18.16
C LEU A 111 -0.52 -0.78 18.38
N HIS A 112 0.68 -1.01 17.85
CA HIS A 112 1.43 -2.24 18.08
C HIS A 112 1.87 -2.39 19.54
N CYS A 113 2.39 -1.35 20.17
CA CYS A 113 2.70 -1.31 21.59
C CYS A 113 1.48 -1.62 22.46
N ALA A 114 0.33 -0.98 22.16
CA ALA A 114 -0.91 -1.22 22.87
C ALA A 114 -1.36 -2.68 22.72
N SER A 115 -1.23 -3.26 21.54
CA SER A 115 -1.51 -4.68 21.27
C SER A 115 -0.63 -5.60 22.09
N ALA A 116 0.67 -5.31 22.20
CA ALA A 116 1.59 -6.08 23.04
C ALA A 116 1.25 -6.00 24.55
N LEU A 117 0.85 -4.82 25.04
CA LEU A 117 0.40 -4.64 26.41
C LEU A 117 -0.92 -5.36 26.71
N LEU A 118 -1.86 -5.38 25.75
CA LEU A 118 -3.09 -6.17 25.87
C LEU A 118 -2.78 -7.67 25.87
N LEU A 119 -1.81 -8.13 25.09
CA LEU A 119 -1.34 -9.51 25.10
C LEU A 119 -0.85 -9.93 26.50
N VAL A 120 -0.06 -9.09 27.20
CA VAL A 120 0.34 -9.38 28.60
C VAL A 120 -0.89 -9.63 29.47
N ARG A 121 -1.91 -8.78 29.37
CA ARG A 121 -3.15 -8.91 30.17
C ARG A 121 -3.90 -10.21 29.85
N ILE A 122 -4.00 -10.57 28.57
CA ILE A 122 -4.65 -11.82 28.12
C ILE A 122 -3.91 -13.03 28.67
N LEU A 123 -2.58 -13.11 28.49
CA LEU A 123 -1.78 -14.25 28.91
C LEU A 123 -1.78 -14.43 30.43
N ARG A 124 -1.75 -13.32 31.19
CA ARG A 124 -1.90 -13.36 32.66
C ARG A 124 -3.29 -13.85 33.09
N GLN A 125 -4.35 -13.36 32.46
CA GLN A 125 -5.71 -13.81 32.71
C GLN A 125 -5.89 -15.30 32.40
N LEU A 126 -5.20 -15.78 31.37
CA LEU A 126 -5.14 -17.20 31.01
C LEU A 126 -4.14 -18.00 31.87
N GLN A 127 -3.41 -17.34 32.76
CA GLN A 127 -2.37 -17.96 33.65
C GLN A 127 -1.26 -18.64 32.83
N ILE A 128 -0.89 -18.06 31.69
CA ILE A 128 0.22 -18.55 30.87
C ILE A 128 1.53 -17.95 31.41
N PRO A 129 2.55 -18.78 31.72
CA PRO A 129 3.85 -18.29 32.15
C PRO A 129 4.57 -17.54 31.04
N GLY A 130 5.46 -16.60 31.36
CA GLY A 130 6.24 -15.85 30.38
C GLY A 130 5.46 -14.75 29.64
N ALA A 131 4.37 -14.23 30.21
CA ALA A 131 3.50 -13.24 29.54
C ALA A 131 4.28 -11.99 29.07
N TRP A 132 5.20 -11.45 29.87
CA TRP A 132 6.04 -10.31 29.48
C TRP A 132 7.05 -10.69 28.40
N LEU A 133 7.63 -11.88 28.45
CA LEU A 133 8.54 -12.36 27.42
C LEU A 133 7.83 -12.55 26.08
N ALA A 134 6.61 -13.12 26.09
CA ALA A 134 5.80 -13.28 24.89
C ALA A 134 5.46 -11.91 24.25
N ALA A 135 5.06 -10.94 25.07
CA ALA A 135 4.76 -9.59 24.60
C ALA A 135 6.02 -8.86 24.08
N ALA A 136 7.16 -9.01 24.74
CA ALA A 136 8.41 -8.43 24.29
C ALA A 136 8.87 -9.06 22.96
N ILE A 137 8.81 -10.38 22.83
CA ILE A 137 9.11 -11.06 21.56
C ILE A 137 8.14 -10.57 20.46
N PHE A 138 6.82 -10.52 20.72
CA PHE A 138 5.84 -10.04 19.76
C PHE A 138 6.13 -8.60 19.32
N ALA A 139 6.46 -7.71 20.28
CA ALA A 139 6.69 -6.30 20.01
C ALA A 139 7.93 -6.03 19.13
N VAL A 140 8.99 -6.84 19.29
CA VAL A 140 10.27 -6.61 18.61
C VAL A 140 10.71 -7.79 17.73
N HIS A 141 9.77 -8.62 17.28
CA HIS A 141 10.12 -9.67 16.32
C HIS A 141 10.23 -9.09 14.89
N PRO A 142 11.31 -9.35 14.15
CA PRO A 142 11.52 -8.75 12.83
C PRO A 142 10.40 -9.00 11.83
N ILE A 143 9.67 -10.10 11.99
CA ILE A 143 8.54 -10.48 11.15
C ILE A 143 7.37 -9.49 11.24
N GLN A 144 7.32 -8.67 12.29
CA GLN A 144 6.29 -7.64 12.45
C GLN A 144 6.66 -6.34 11.73
N ALA A 145 7.91 -6.23 11.21
CA ALA A 145 8.40 -4.99 10.62
C ALA A 145 7.53 -4.52 9.46
N GLU A 146 7.11 -5.42 8.57
CA GLU A 146 6.22 -5.07 7.46
C GLU A 146 4.87 -4.53 7.95
N SER A 147 4.26 -5.14 8.97
CA SER A 147 2.97 -4.70 9.53
C SER A 147 3.03 -3.39 10.29
N VAL A 148 4.19 -2.98 10.81
CA VAL A 148 4.33 -1.83 11.70
C VAL A 148 5.01 -0.65 11.00
N ALA A 149 5.99 -0.93 10.12
CA ALA A 149 6.77 0.07 9.43
C ALA A 149 6.12 0.55 8.11
N TRP A 150 5.31 -0.29 7.46
CA TRP A 150 4.59 0.09 6.24
C TRP A 150 3.24 0.74 6.61
N ILE A 151 3.05 1.99 6.19
CA ILE A 151 1.89 2.81 6.59
C ILE A 151 0.57 2.14 6.21
N SER A 152 0.41 1.65 4.98
CA SER A 152 -0.82 0.98 4.52
C SER A 152 -1.18 -0.25 5.34
N GLU A 153 -0.21 -0.89 6.03
CA GLU A 153 -0.46 -2.01 6.92
C GLU A 153 -0.89 -1.61 8.35
N LEU A 154 -1.15 -0.33 8.63
CA LEU A 154 -1.87 0.13 9.83
C LEU A 154 -3.15 -0.69 10.06
N LYS A 155 -3.78 -1.19 9.00
CA LYS A 155 -4.91 -2.14 9.07
C LYS A 155 -4.60 -3.39 9.93
N ASN A 156 -3.33 -3.88 9.97
CA ASN A 156 -2.91 -4.99 10.82
C ASN A 156 -2.83 -4.58 12.29
N THR A 157 -2.16 -3.47 12.59
CA THR A 157 -1.96 -3.01 13.97
C THR A 157 -3.28 -2.58 14.60
N LEU A 158 -4.14 -1.88 13.84
CA LEU A 158 -5.48 -1.48 14.27
C LEU A 158 -6.39 -2.68 14.51
N SER A 159 -6.48 -3.61 13.56
CA SER A 159 -7.28 -4.81 13.72
C SER A 159 -6.78 -5.69 14.86
N GLY A 160 -5.46 -5.77 15.07
CA GLY A 160 -4.85 -6.46 16.20
C GLY A 160 -5.29 -5.90 17.55
N LEU A 161 -5.32 -4.57 17.69
CA LEU A 161 -5.82 -3.91 18.90
C LEU A 161 -7.27 -4.34 19.21
N PHE A 162 -8.14 -4.30 18.20
CA PHE A 162 -9.54 -4.72 18.35
C PHE A 162 -9.67 -6.22 18.61
N TYR A 163 -8.84 -7.05 18.00
CA TYR A 163 -8.77 -8.48 18.28
C TYR A 163 -8.50 -8.75 19.76
N PHE A 164 -7.45 -8.16 20.31
CA PHE A 164 -7.09 -8.33 21.72
C PHE A 164 -8.14 -7.73 22.67
N GLY A 165 -8.71 -6.57 22.31
CA GLY A 165 -9.83 -5.97 23.05
C GLY A 165 -11.04 -6.90 23.11
N SER A 166 -11.40 -7.50 21.98
CA SER A 166 -12.50 -8.46 21.87
C SER A 166 -12.23 -9.71 22.71
N VAL A 167 -11.02 -10.29 22.65
CA VAL A 167 -10.62 -11.44 23.47
C VAL A 167 -10.74 -11.12 24.95
N LEU A 168 -10.20 -9.98 25.43
CA LEU A 168 -10.28 -9.59 26.84
C LEU A 168 -11.71 -9.42 27.33
N ALA A 169 -12.53 -8.75 26.55
CA ALA A 169 -13.94 -8.53 26.87
C ALA A 169 -14.71 -9.88 26.88
N TYR A 170 -14.42 -10.76 25.92
CA TYR A 170 -15.05 -12.08 25.85
C TYR A 170 -14.62 -12.99 27.01
N LEU A 171 -13.34 -12.98 27.41
CA LEU A 171 -12.86 -13.69 28.59
C LEU A 171 -13.51 -13.18 29.89
N LYS A 172 -13.81 -11.87 29.98
CA LYS A 172 -14.58 -11.29 31.08
C LYS A 172 -16.03 -11.77 31.03
N PHE A 173 -16.66 -11.79 29.86
CA PHE A 173 -18.00 -12.35 29.66
C PHE A 173 -18.06 -13.83 30.08
N ASP A 174 -17.09 -14.63 29.69
CA ASP A 174 -17.06 -16.05 30.04
C ASP A 174 -17.07 -16.29 31.56
N ARG A 175 -16.39 -15.41 32.32
CA ARG A 175 -16.36 -15.50 33.80
C ARG A 175 -17.62 -14.98 34.47
N THR A 176 -18.14 -13.86 34.00
CA THR A 176 -19.24 -13.14 34.68
C THR A 176 -20.60 -13.44 34.12
N ARG A 177 -20.68 -13.93 32.89
CA ARG A 177 -21.91 -14.11 32.10
C ARG A 177 -22.77 -12.85 31.96
N ASN A 178 -22.15 -11.68 32.20
CA ASN A 178 -22.81 -10.38 32.07
C ASN A 178 -22.91 -9.96 30.60
N ARG A 179 -24.05 -9.34 30.22
CA ARG A 179 -24.27 -8.89 28.83
C ARG A 179 -23.31 -7.77 28.40
N ALA A 180 -22.96 -6.85 29.29
CA ALA A 180 -22.09 -5.72 28.95
C ALA A 180 -20.70 -6.12 28.40
N PRO A 181 -19.92 -7.02 29.02
CA PRO A 181 -18.68 -7.51 28.42
C PRO A 181 -18.89 -8.23 27.08
N TYR A 182 -20.01 -8.90 26.88
CA TYR A 182 -20.35 -9.55 25.62
C TYR A 182 -20.57 -8.53 24.49
N THR A 183 -21.37 -7.49 24.75
CA THR A 183 -21.60 -6.42 23.75
C THR A 183 -20.32 -5.67 23.41
N VAL A 184 -19.46 -5.41 24.39
CA VAL A 184 -18.12 -4.81 24.16
C VAL A 184 -17.25 -5.73 23.30
N ALA A 185 -17.25 -7.05 23.55
CA ALA A 185 -16.50 -8.00 22.74
C ALA A 185 -16.99 -8.02 21.30
N LEU A 186 -18.31 -8.02 21.09
CA LEU A 186 -18.92 -7.98 19.76
C LEU A 186 -18.62 -6.65 19.04
N ALA A 187 -18.69 -5.52 19.74
CA ALA A 187 -18.36 -4.21 19.17
C ALA A 187 -16.89 -4.15 18.71
N PHE A 188 -15.95 -4.59 19.54
CA PHE A 188 -14.54 -4.68 19.12
C PHE A 188 -14.35 -5.65 17.95
N PHE A 189 -15.08 -6.77 17.92
CA PHE A 189 -15.02 -7.69 16.78
C PHE A 189 -15.47 -7.03 15.48
N ILE A 190 -16.60 -6.30 15.50
CA ILE A 190 -17.12 -5.55 14.34
C ILE A 190 -16.11 -4.47 13.90
N CYS A 191 -15.57 -3.67 14.83
CA CYS A 191 -14.53 -2.69 14.52
C CYS A 191 -13.29 -3.36 13.90
N GLY A 192 -12.91 -4.54 14.41
CA GLY A 192 -11.82 -5.32 13.85
C GLY A 192 -12.09 -5.79 12.41
N LEU A 193 -13.29 -6.31 12.12
CA LEU A 193 -13.70 -6.69 10.76
C LEU A 193 -13.69 -5.51 9.79
N MET A 194 -14.09 -4.32 10.25
CA MET A 194 -14.04 -3.08 9.48
C MET A 194 -12.61 -2.54 9.29
N SER A 195 -11.63 -3.08 10.01
CA SER A 195 -10.22 -2.74 9.88
C SER A 195 -9.45 -3.76 9.03
N LYS A 196 -9.67 -5.07 9.23
CA LYS A 196 -9.11 -6.17 8.41
C LYS A 196 -9.87 -7.48 8.67
N THR A 197 -10.24 -8.17 7.61
CA THR A 197 -11.12 -9.35 7.69
C THR A 197 -10.48 -10.58 8.36
N VAL A 198 -9.17 -10.64 8.55
CA VAL A 198 -8.48 -11.72 9.27
C VAL A 198 -9.06 -11.94 10.67
N ILE A 199 -9.69 -10.94 11.27
CA ILE A 199 -10.40 -10.99 12.55
C ILE A 199 -11.56 -12.02 12.55
N ALA A 200 -12.10 -12.39 11.40
CA ALA A 200 -13.11 -13.43 11.26
C ALA A 200 -12.69 -14.78 11.86
N THR A 201 -11.39 -15.00 12.05
CA THR A 201 -10.84 -16.22 12.70
C THR A 201 -11.01 -16.22 14.23
N LEU A 202 -11.35 -15.08 14.85
CA LEU A 202 -11.45 -14.91 16.30
C LEU A 202 -12.35 -15.92 17.01
N PRO A 203 -13.60 -16.23 16.54
CA PRO A 203 -14.45 -17.17 17.25
C PRO A 203 -13.84 -18.58 17.33
N VAL A 204 -13.14 -19.02 16.29
CA VAL A 204 -12.42 -20.32 16.32
C VAL A 204 -11.23 -20.25 17.30
N ALA A 205 -10.48 -19.15 17.32
CA ALA A 205 -9.39 -18.95 18.27
C ALA A 205 -9.88 -18.98 19.74
N ILE A 206 -11.03 -18.37 20.04
CA ILE A 206 -11.66 -18.44 21.36
C ILE A 206 -12.05 -19.88 21.72
N LEU A 207 -12.62 -20.65 20.78
CA LEU A 207 -12.93 -22.06 21.00
C LEU A 207 -11.66 -22.89 21.29
N ILE A 208 -10.56 -22.64 20.57
CA ILE A 208 -9.27 -23.30 20.83
C ILE A 208 -8.77 -22.99 22.25
N ILE A 209 -8.85 -21.71 22.69
CA ILE A 209 -8.47 -21.29 24.04
C ILE A 209 -9.35 -22.01 25.10
N PHE A 210 -10.65 -22.10 24.88
CA PHE A 210 -11.54 -22.77 25.83
C PHE A 210 -11.35 -24.29 25.85
N TRP A 211 -11.14 -24.93 24.69
CA TRP A 211 -10.77 -26.34 24.63
C TRP A 211 -9.46 -26.62 25.37
N TRP A 212 -8.45 -25.79 25.15
CA TRP A 212 -7.19 -25.91 25.85
C TRP A 212 -7.37 -25.82 27.37
N LYS A 213 -8.13 -24.83 27.87
CA LYS A 213 -8.35 -24.61 29.31
C LYS A 213 -9.20 -25.70 29.96
N ARG A 214 -10.28 -26.15 29.28
CA ARG A 214 -11.33 -27.00 29.87
C ARG A 214 -11.24 -28.46 29.43
N GLY A 215 -10.56 -28.73 28.33
CA GLY A 215 -10.43 -30.06 27.73
C GLY A 215 -11.63 -30.53 26.92
N LYS A 216 -12.79 -29.90 27.11
CA LYS A 216 -14.04 -30.14 26.35
C LYS A 216 -14.76 -28.83 26.13
N LEU A 217 -15.50 -28.76 25.02
CA LEU A 217 -16.38 -27.64 24.69
C LEU A 217 -17.83 -28.01 24.97
N SER A 218 -18.58 -27.05 25.53
CA SER A 218 -20.00 -27.15 25.74
C SER A 218 -20.73 -26.33 24.69
N TRP A 219 -21.70 -26.94 23.99
CA TRP A 219 -22.47 -26.26 22.96
C TRP A 219 -23.14 -24.98 23.49
N LYS A 220 -23.91 -25.09 24.58
CA LYS A 220 -24.65 -23.95 25.15
C LYS A 220 -23.75 -22.87 25.74
N ARG A 221 -22.62 -23.28 26.33
CA ARG A 221 -21.73 -22.35 27.04
C ARG A 221 -20.71 -21.70 26.14
N ASP A 222 -20.09 -22.47 25.22
CA ASP A 222 -18.88 -22.07 24.52
C ASP A 222 -19.16 -21.75 23.04
N VAL A 223 -20.07 -22.51 22.38
CA VAL A 223 -20.35 -22.36 20.93
C VAL A 223 -21.50 -21.39 20.68
N TRP A 224 -22.63 -21.57 21.35
CA TRP A 224 -23.83 -20.76 21.12
C TRP A 224 -23.59 -19.25 21.20
N PRO A 225 -22.85 -18.70 22.20
CA PRO A 225 -22.56 -17.27 22.26
C PRO A 225 -21.65 -16.76 21.15
N LEU A 226 -20.93 -17.63 20.45
CA LEU A 226 -20.05 -17.28 19.34
C LEU A 226 -20.76 -17.30 17.97
N ILE A 227 -22.00 -17.79 17.89
CA ILE A 227 -22.75 -17.82 16.62
C ILE A 227 -22.82 -16.44 15.95
N PRO A 228 -23.14 -15.32 16.65
CA PRO A 228 -23.13 -13.99 16.04
C PRO A 228 -21.76 -13.61 15.45
N PHE A 229 -20.67 -14.00 16.13
CA PHE A 229 -19.30 -13.77 15.63
C PHE A 229 -19.03 -14.58 14.36
N PHE A 230 -19.46 -15.84 14.32
CA PHE A 230 -19.34 -16.68 13.10
C PHE A 230 -20.13 -16.11 11.95
N LEU A 231 -21.39 -15.70 12.17
CA LEU A 231 -22.23 -15.13 11.11
C LEU A 231 -21.63 -13.84 10.53
N LEU A 232 -21.23 -12.90 11.40
CA LEU A 232 -20.61 -11.64 10.97
C LEU A 232 -19.24 -11.87 10.32
N GLY A 233 -18.41 -12.75 10.87
CA GLY A 233 -17.11 -13.09 10.31
C GLY A 233 -17.22 -13.75 8.93
N THR A 234 -18.19 -14.68 8.76
CA THR A 234 -18.44 -15.32 7.46
C THR A 234 -18.96 -14.31 6.44
N ALA A 235 -19.92 -13.46 6.82
CA ALA A 235 -20.45 -12.43 5.94
C ALA A 235 -19.34 -11.46 5.48
N ALA A 236 -18.49 -10.98 6.40
CA ALA A 236 -17.36 -10.13 6.09
C ALA A 236 -16.32 -10.85 5.20
N GLY A 237 -16.05 -12.13 5.48
CA GLY A 237 -15.13 -12.95 4.67
C GLY A 237 -15.61 -13.15 3.23
N VAL A 238 -16.89 -13.46 3.04
CA VAL A 238 -17.51 -13.60 1.70
C VAL A 238 -17.49 -12.27 0.96
N PHE A 239 -17.84 -11.18 1.64
CA PHE A 239 -17.80 -9.84 1.06
C PHE A 239 -16.36 -9.45 0.64
N THR A 240 -15.37 -9.67 1.50
CA THR A 240 -13.96 -9.41 1.16
C THR A 240 -13.51 -10.25 -0.03
N ALA A 241 -13.85 -11.53 -0.09
CA ALA A 241 -13.52 -12.39 -1.23
C ALA A 241 -14.17 -11.89 -2.54
N TRP A 242 -15.37 -11.34 -2.46
CA TRP A 242 -16.03 -10.70 -3.60
C TRP A 242 -15.30 -9.41 -4.03
N VAL A 243 -14.92 -8.53 -3.08
CA VAL A 243 -14.12 -7.30 -3.34
C VAL A 243 -12.78 -7.66 -3.98
N GLU A 244 -12.03 -8.58 -3.39
CA GLU A 244 -10.73 -9.04 -3.92
C GLU A 244 -10.85 -9.55 -5.37
N ARG A 245 -11.91 -10.30 -5.67
CA ARG A 245 -12.12 -10.86 -7.00
C ARG A 245 -12.58 -9.81 -8.01
N ASN A 246 -13.57 -8.97 -7.69
CA ASN A 246 -14.28 -8.14 -8.66
C ASN A 246 -13.79 -6.69 -8.71
N LEU A 247 -13.21 -6.15 -7.63
CA LEU A 247 -12.75 -4.77 -7.56
C LEU A 247 -11.22 -4.68 -7.57
N VAL A 248 -10.54 -5.58 -6.85
CA VAL A 248 -9.07 -5.58 -6.76
C VAL A 248 -8.42 -6.38 -7.89
N GLY A 249 -9.14 -7.37 -8.45
CA GLY A 249 -8.69 -8.14 -9.59
C GLY A 249 -7.93 -9.43 -9.25
N ALA A 250 -8.21 -10.07 -8.10
CA ALA A 250 -7.63 -11.36 -7.70
C ALA A 250 -8.23 -12.53 -8.51
N GLN A 251 -8.13 -12.46 -9.85
CA GLN A 251 -8.63 -13.44 -10.81
C GLN A 251 -7.69 -13.57 -12.01
N GLY A 252 -7.93 -14.59 -12.85
CA GLY A 252 -7.10 -14.87 -14.04
C GLY A 252 -6.12 -16.00 -13.80
N ALA A 253 -5.19 -16.19 -14.74
CA ALA A 253 -4.27 -17.33 -14.79
C ALA A 253 -3.41 -17.46 -13.52
N ASP A 254 -3.00 -16.35 -12.94
CA ASP A 254 -2.18 -16.30 -11.73
C ASP A 254 -2.85 -16.91 -10.48
N PHE A 255 -4.16 -17.02 -10.48
CA PHE A 255 -4.96 -17.50 -9.34
C PHE A 255 -5.63 -18.86 -9.60
N ASN A 256 -5.40 -19.46 -10.77
CA ASN A 256 -6.10 -20.65 -11.20
C ASN A 256 -5.39 -21.93 -10.70
N TYR A 257 -5.45 -22.18 -9.40
CA TYR A 257 -4.91 -23.37 -8.76
C TYR A 257 -5.99 -24.44 -8.57
N THR A 258 -5.65 -25.71 -8.89
CA THR A 258 -6.48 -26.86 -8.55
C THR A 258 -6.60 -27.05 -7.04
N LEU A 259 -7.60 -27.79 -6.57
CA LEU A 259 -7.76 -28.07 -5.15
C LEU A 259 -6.52 -28.75 -4.55
N THR A 260 -5.91 -29.67 -5.29
CA THR A 260 -4.67 -30.36 -4.88
C THR A 260 -3.53 -29.35 -4.70
N GLU A 261 -3.33 -28.46 -5.66
CA GLU A 261 -2.29 -27.42 -5.58
C GLU A 261 -2.52 -26.48 -4.40
N ARG A 262 -3.78 -26.12 -4.09
CA ARG A 262 -4.13 -25.34 -2.90
C ARG A 262 -3.75 -26.04 -1.60
N PHE A 263 -3.91 -27.36 -1.50
CA PHE A 263 -3.42 -28.14 -0.36
C PHE A 263 -1.89 -28.17 -0.28
N LEU A 264 -1.19 -28.25 -1.41
CA LEU A 264 0.27 -28.17 -1.46
C LEU A 264 0.77 -26.79 -1.00
N ILE A 265 0.13 -25.73 -1.48
CA ILE A 265 0.42 -24.35 -1.06
C ILE A 265 0.21 -24.24 0.45
N ALA A 266 -0.96 -24.61 0.97
CA ALA A 266 -1.29 -24.50 2.39
C ALA A 266 -0.27 -25.22 3.27
N GLY A 267 0.11 -26.45 2.91
CA GLY A 267 1.12 -27.19 3.63
C GLY A 267 2.47 -26.46 3.66
N ARG A 268 2.93 -25.95 2.51
CA ARG A 268 4.20 -25.22 2.39
C ARG A 268 4.19 -23.89 3.13
N VAL A 269 3.10 -23.14 3.04
CA VAL A 269 2.90 -21.82 3.72
C VAL A 269 3.08 -21.96 5.23
N ILE A 270 2.50 -23.00 5.85
CA ILE A 270 2.60 -23.21 7.30
C ILE A 270 4.06 -23.41 7.73
N TRP A 271 4.82 -24.25 7.02
CA TRP A 271 6.24 -24.47 7.32
C TRP A 271 7.09 -23.24 7.01
N PHE A 272 6.78 -22.50 5.97
CA PHE A 272 7.46 -21.24 5.63
C PHE A 272 7.35 -20.24 6.79
N TYR A 273 6.15 -19.96 7.27
CA TYR A 273 5.96 -19.00 8.35
C TYR A 273 6.53 -19.49 9.69
N LEU A 274 6.42 -20.78 9.99
CA LEU A 274 7.05 -21.36 11.15
C LEU A 274 8.59 -21.19 11.08
N GLY A 275 9.19 -21.42 9.92
CA GLY A 275 10.61 -21.20 9.67
C GLY A 275 11.02 -19.75 9.89
N LYS A 276 10.25 -18.78 9.37
CA LYS A 276 10.53 -17.35 9.54
C LYS A 276 10.34 -16.87 10.98
N LEU A 277 9.44 -17.46 11.75
CA LEU A 277 9.31 -17.21 13.19
C LEU A 277 10.52 -17.72 14.01
N ILE A 278 11.09 -18.86 13.63
CA ILE A 278 12.25 -19.43 14.36
C ILE A 278 13.56 -18.77 13.89
N TRP A 279 13.67 -18.47 12.61
CA TRP A 279 14.85 -17.91 11.96
C TRP A 279 14.48 -16.70 11.11
N PRO A 280 14.32 -15.51 11.72
CA PRO A 280 13.81 -14.31 11.04
C PRO A 280 14.89 -13.56 10.26
N LEU A 281 15.64 -14.28 9.43
CA LEU A 281 16.62 -13.72 8.51
C LEU A 281 16.06 -13.72 7.08
N ASP A 282 16.59 -12.85 6.25
CA ASP A 282 16.19 -12.70 4.83
C ASP A 282 14.67 -12.53 4.68
N LEU A 283 14.09 -11.63 5.49
CA LEU A 283 12.71 -11.20 5.32
C LEU A 283 12.65 -10.26 4.12
N ILE A 284 11.74 -10.53 3.19
CA ILE A 284 11.71 -9.87 1.87
C ILE A 284 10.30 -9.34 1.63
N PHE A 285 10.18 -8.16 1.04
CA PHE A 285 8.89 -7.58 0.71
C PHE A 285 8.12 -8.41 -0.33
N VAL A 286 8.81 -8.91 -1.35
CA VAL A 286 8.26 -9.84 -2.36
C VAL A 286 9.09 -11.11 -2.38
N TYR A 287 8.54 -12.18 -1.80
CA TYR A 287 9.20 -13.49 -1.80
C TYR A 287 9.15 -14.16 -3.18
N PRO A 288 10.12 -15.05 -3.50
CA PRO A 288 10.08 -15.82 -4.73
C PRO A 288 8.75 -16.58 -4.86
N ARG A 289 8.09 -16.42 -5.99
CA ARG A 289 6.83 -17.12 -6.27
C ARG A 289 7.09 -18.59 -6.53
N TRP A 290 6.44 -19.44 -5.76
CA TRP A 290 6.64 -20.87 -5.89
C TRP A 290 5.92 -21.43 -7.11
N ARG A 291 6.61 -22.30 -7.86
CA ARG A 291 5.98 -23.14 -8.87
C ARG A 291 5.34 -24.34 -8.17
N VAL A 292 4.03 -24.41 -8.20
CA VAL A 292 3.25 -25.46 -7.57
C VAL A 292 2.71 -26.37 -8.66
N SER A 293 2.92 -27.70 -8.51
CA SER A 293 2.42 -28.69 -9.45
C SER A 293 2.11 -29.99 -8.74
N GLN A 294 0.95 -30.54 -9.03
CA GLN A 294 0.51 -31.84 -8.50
C GLN A 294 1.34 -33.03 -9.01
N THR A 295 2.15 -32.87 -10.08
CA THR A 295 3.02 -33.91 -10.61
C THR A 295 4.35 -33.99 -9.86
N VAL A 296 4.69 -33.03 -9.03
CA VAL A 296 5.96 -32.96 -8.32
C VAL A 296 5.82 -33.58 -6.93
N TRP A 297 6.27 -34.85 -6.80
CA TRP A 297 6.03 -35.66 -5.63
C TRP A 297 6.57 -35.09 -4.31
N TRP A 298 7.72 -34.41 -4.30
CA TRP A 298 8.32 -33.88 -3.08
C TRP A 298 7.48 -32.76 -2.45
N GLN A 299 6.63 -32.07 -3.21
CA GLN A 299 5.76 -31.03 -2.68
C GLN A 299 4.72 -31.59 -1.70
N TYR A 300 4.37 -32.88 -1.82
CA TYR A 300 3.47 -33.56 -0.88
C TYR A 300 4.10 -33.79 0.51
N LEU A 301 5.43 -33.66 0.64
CA LEU A 301 6.10 -33.80 1.92
C LEU A 301 5.64 -32.72 2.92
N TYR A 302 5.33 -31.50 2.45
CA TYR A 302 4.88 -30.41 3.34
C TYR A 302 3.53 -30.73 4.02
N PRO A 303 2.44 -30.99 3.31
CA PRO A 303 1.17 -31.34 3.96
C PRO A 303 1.27 -32.68 4.73
N THR A 304 2.05 -33.64 4.25
CA THR A 304 2.25 -34.92 4.97
C THR A 304 2.97 -34.70 6.30
N ALA A 305 4.05 -33.93 6.33
CA ALA A 305 4.76 -33.60 7.56
C ALA A 305 3.86 -32.83 8.54
N LEU A 306 3.03 -31.90 8.03
CA LEU A 306 2.05 -31.21 8.86
C LEU A 306 1.03 -32.15 9.45
N LEU A 307 0.50 -33.09 8.67
CA LEU A 307 -0.46 -34.12 9.14
C LEU A 307 0.18 -34.98 10.23
N LEU A 308 1.42 -35.45 10.03
CA LEU A 308 2.16 -36.22 11.03
C LEU A 308 2.38 -35.41 12.32
N LEU A 309 2.78 -34.15 12.20
CA LEU A 309 2.92 -33.25 13.35
C LEU A 309 1.60 -33.13 14.12
N LEU A 310 0.48 -32.90 13.42
CA LEU A 310 -0.84 -32.81 14.05
C LEU A 310 -1.24 -34.11 14.75
N ILE A 311 -0.98 -35.28 14.14
CA ILE A 311 -1.23 -36.60 14.77
C ILE A 311 -0.44 -36.73 16.06
N VAL A 312 0.86 -36.39 16.05
CA VAL A 312 1.72 -36.42 17.26
C VAL A 312 1.17 -35.47 18.32
N LEU A 313 0.83 -34.23 17.95
CA LEU A 313 0.29 -33.22 18.87
C LEU A 313 -1.07 -33.61 19.43
N ILE A 314 -1.95 -34.23 18.64
CA ILE A 314 -3.24 -34.77 19.10
C ILE A 314 -3.02 -35.89 20.14
N ARG A 315 -2.07 -36.79 19.92
CA ARG A 315 -1.73 -37.83 20.91
C ARG A 315 -1.15 -37.20 22.17
N LEU A 316 -0.23 -36.25 22.03
CA LEU A 316 0.38 -35.51 23.14
C LEU A 316 -0.64 -34.71 23.93
N SER A 317 -1.71 -34.20 23.26
CA SER A 317 -2.75 -33.37 23.89
C SER A 317 -3.53 -34.09 25.00
N ARG A 318 -3.47 -35.42 25.04
CA ARG A 318 -4.03 -36.21 26.17
C ARG A 318 -3.34 -35.89 27.48
N ARG A 319 -2.05 -35.47 27.45
CA ARG A 319 -1.26 -35.05 28.62
C ARG A 319 -1.07 -33.51 28.63
N TRP A 320 -0.72 -32.92 27.51
CA TRP A 320 -0.39 -31.49 27.36
C TRP A 320 -1.09 -30.89 26.15
N ARG A 321 -2.17 -30.14 26.37
CA ARG A 321 -2.97 -29.53 25.31
C ARG A 321 -2.35 -28.29 24.71
N ALA A 322 -1.43 -27.61 25.43
CA ALA A 322 -0.89 -26.33 25.02
C ALA A 322 -0.18 -26.36 23.66
N PRO A 323 0.69 -27.35 23.34
CA PRO A 323 1.35 -27.38 22.02
C PRO A 323 0.36 -27.46 20.87
N LEU A 324 -0.65 -28.33 20.97
CA LEU A 324 -1.68 -28.45 19.94
C LEU A 324 -2.51 -27.18 19.84
N ALA A 325 -2.88 -26.56 20.96
CA ALA A 325 -3.65 -25.32 20.96
C ALA A 325 -2.92 -24.16 20.27
N GLY A 326 -1.61 -24.00 20.54
CA GLY A 326 -0.81 -22.95 19.89
C GLY A 326 -0.63 -23.17 18.40
N VAL A 327 -0.41 -24.43 17.96
CA VAL A 327 -0.29 -24.77 16.54
C VAL A 327 -1.65 -24.62 15.81
N LEU A 328 -2.75 -25.04 16.43
CA LEU A 328 -4.08 -24.84 15.86
C LEU A 328 -4.44 -23.35 15.76
N PHE A 329 -4.10 -22.55 16.77
CA PHE A 329 -4.26 -21.10 16.71
C PHE A 329 -3.50 -20.51 15.52
N PHE A 330 -2.23 -20.89 15.34
CA PHE A 330 -1.40 -20.46 14.23
C PHE A 330 -2.01 -20.81 12.87
N ILE A 331 -2.41 -22.06 12.67
CA ILE A 331 -3.00 -22.53 11.40
C ILE A 331 -4.32 -21.84 11.11
N VAL A 332 -5.22 -21.75 12.11
CA VAL A 332 -6.56 -21.15 11.93
C VAL A 332 -6.45 -19.67 11.62
N THR A 333 -5.55 -18.95 12.28
CA THR A 333 -5.38 -17.51 12.04
C THR A 333 -4.73 -17.23 10.67
N LEU A 334 -3.93 -18.15 10.14
CA LEU A 334 -3.38 -18.10 8.77
C LEU A 334 -4.40 -18.52 7.70
N PHE A 335 -5.55 -19.11 8.06
CA PHE A 335 -6.48 -19.71 7.10
C PHE A 335 -6.82 -18.82 5.90
N PRO A 336 -7.10 -17.50 6.07
CA PRO A 336 -7.43 -16.63 4.94
C PRO A 336 -6.35 -16.55 3.85
N VAL A 337 -5.08 -16.82 4.21
CA VAL A 337 -3.90 -16.68 3.35
C VAL A 337 -3.18 -18.02 3.08
N LEU A 338 -3.82 -19.15 3.38
CA LEU A 338 -3.29 -20.47 3.10
C LEU A 338 -3.40 -20.90 1.62
N GLY A 339 -3.95 -20.06 0.74
CA GLY A 339 -4.10 -20.38 -0.67
C GLY A 339 -5.47 -20.96 -1.06
N PHE A 340 -6.40 -21.15 -0.11
CA PHE A 340 -7.78 -21.57 -0.42
C PHE A 340 -8.63 -20.41 -0.96
N LEU A 341 -8.35 -19.19 -0.53
CA LEU A 341 -8.95 -17.96 -1.03
C LEU A 341 -7.92 -17.23 -1.89
N ASN A 342 -8.38 -16.62 -2.98
CA ASN A 342 -7.52 -15.76 -3.78
C ASN A 342 -7.43 -14.38 -3.12
N VAL A 343 -6.21 -13.92 -2.89
CA VAL A 343 -5.90 -12.56 -2.46
C VAL A 343 -4.93 -11.94 -3.45
N TYR A 344 -5.09 -10.66 -3.77
CA TYR A 344 -4.37 -10.00 -4.85
C TYR A 344 -2.83 -10.14 -4.76
N PRO A 345 -2.18 -10.06 -3.58
CA PRO A 345 -0.73 -10.26 -3.46
C PRO A 345 -0.21 -11.60 -3.99
N PHE A 346 -1.06 -12.64 -4.13
CA PHE A 346 -0.65 -13.94 -4.68
C PHE A 346 -0.20 -13.87 -6.15
N ARG A 347 -0.51 -12.79 -6.85
CA ARG A 347 0.04 -12.50 -8.16
C ARG A 347 1.57 -12.37 -8.13
N TYR A 348 2.12 -11.84 -7.04
CA TYR A 348 3.54 -11.57 -6.86
C TYR A 348 4.24 -12.64 -6.03
N SER A 349 3.65 -13.00 -4.90
CA SER A 349 4.15 -14.02 -3.97
C SER A 349 3.01 -14.67 -3.21
N LEU A 350 3.14 -15.98 -2.94
CA LEU A 350 2.15 -16.74 -2.17
C LEU A 350 2.25 -16.50 -0.65
N VAL A 351 3.24 -15.74 -0.22
CA VAL A 351 3.54 -15.44 1.19
C VAL A 351 3.99 -13.98 1.34
N ALA A 352 3.67 -13.36 2.48
CA ALA A 352 4.13 -12.03 2.87
C ALA A 352 4.23 -11.98 4.41
N ASP A 353 5.18 -11.21 4.95
CA ASP A 353 5.43 -11.24 6.40
C ASP A 353 4.24 -10.70 7.19
N HIS A 354 3.55 -9.68 6.68
CA HIS A 354 2.37 -9.09 7.33
C HIS A 354 1.17 -10.07 7.47
N PHE A 355 1.12 -11.17 6.72
CA PHE A 355 0.04 -12.15 6.83
C PHE A 355 0.03 -12.91 8.15
N GLN A 356 1.19 -13.06 8.79
CA GLN A 356 1.29 -13.82 10.03
C GLN A 356 1.25 -12.95 11.31
N TYR A 357 0.90 -11.66 11.21
CA TYR A 357 0.87 -10.73 12.35
C TYR A 357 0.16 -11.30 13.58
N LEU A 358 -1.08 -11.73 13.44
CA LEU A 358 -1.84 -12.35 14.53
C LEU A 358 -1.49 -13.84 14.72
N ALA A 359 -1.19 -14.55 13.65
CA ALA A 359 -0.92 -15.99 13.72
C ALA A 359 0.33 -16.30 14.54
N SER A 360 1.36 -15.47 14.44
CA SER A 360 2.62 -15.58 15.18
C SER A 360 2.43 -15.76 16.69
N LEU A 361 1.35 -15.21 17.26
CA LEU A 361 1.02 -15.27 18.69
C LEU A 361 0.92 -16.69 19.23
N GLY A 362 0.40 -17.64 18.44
CA GLY A 362 0.29 -19.04 18.85
C GLY A 362 1.66 -19.64 19.17
N ILE A 363 2.62 -19.41 18.30
CA ILE A 363 3.99 -19.95 18.42
C ILE A 363 4.82 -19.13 19.40
N ILE A 364 4.77 -17.79 19.33
CA ILE A 364 5.50 -16.90 20.28
C ILE A 364 5.08 -17.21 21.72
N THR A 365 3.78 -17.41 21.97
CA THR A 365 3.28 -17.75 23.31
C THR A 365 3.79 -19.11 23.77
N LEU A 366 3.83 -20.13 22.90
CA LEU A 366 4.39 -21.43 23.25
C LEU A 366 5.88 -21.36 23.58
N VAL A 367 6.66 -20.64 22.76
CA VAL A 367 8.10 -20.47 22.99
C VAL A 367 8.36 -19.74 24.31
N ALA A 368 7.70 -18.61 24.53
CA ALA A 368 7.86 -17.83 25.75
C ALA A 368 7.43 -18.60 27.01
N ALA A 369 6.32 -19.35 26.92
CA ALA A 369 5.88 -20.20 28.02
C ALA A 369 6.85 -21.38 28.28
N GLY A 370 7.36 -21.98 27.20
CA GLY A 370 8.40 -23.05 27.32
C GLY A 370 9.67 -22.55 28.00
N ILE A 371 10.20 -21.39 27.56
CA ILE A 371 11.37 -20.76 28.19
C ILE A 371 11.08 -20.48 29.66
N ALA A 372 9.94 -19.88 30.00
CA ALA A 372 9.58 -19.55 31.38
C ALA A 372 9.41 -20.81 32.27
N LEU A 373 8.93 -21.92 31.71
CA LEU A 373 8.85 -23.20 32.43
C LEU A 373 10.22 -23.84 32.64
N LEU A 374 11.07 -23.84 31.62
CA LEU A 374 12.45 -24.36 31.73
C LEU A 374 13.25 -23.61 32.77
N LEU A 375 13.13 -22.28 32.83
CA LEU A 375 13.78 -21.46 33.86
C LEU A 375 13.28 -21.78 35.28
N LYS A 376 12.02 -22.19 35.46
CA LYS A 376 11.45 -22.59 36.74
C LYS A 376 11.86 -24.01 37.14
N LEU A 377 11.97 -24.95 36.19
CA LEU A 377 12.27 -26.36 36.46
C LEU A 377 13.76 -26.62 36.62
N GLY A 378 14.61 -25.84 35.98
CA GLY A 378 16.06 -26.06 35.92
C GLY A 378 16.80 -25.72 37.18
N LEU A 379 16.23 -24.93 38.12
CA LEU A 379 16.97 -24.42 39.30
C LEU A 379 16.03 -24.10 40.45
N HIS A 380 16.22 -24.76 41.58
CA HIS A 380 15.73 -24.29 42.89
C HIS A 380 16.25 -22.88 43.22
N TRP A 381 17.16 -22.35 42.42
CA TRP A 381 17.75 -21.01 42.48
C TRP A 381 17.73 -20.38 41.09
N VAL A 382 16.67 -19.64 40.72
CA VAL A 382 16.67 -18.79 39.52
C VAL A 382 17.76 -17.73 39.74
N ARG A 383 18.89 -17.87 39.05
CA ARG A 383 19.99 -16.90 39.10
C ARG A 383 19.68 -15.69 38.23
N PRO A 384 20.16 -14.49 38.57
CA PRO A 384 20.03 -13.33 37.70
C PRO A 384 20.51 -13.57 36.24
N ILE A 385 21.49 -14.48 36.07
CA ILE A 385 22.04 -14.88 34.77
C ILE A 385 21.01 -15.53 33.86
N ASP A 386 19.98 -16.19 34.40
CA ASP A 386 18.94 -16.85 33.57
C ASP A 386 18.05 -15.83 32.86
N TYR A 387 17.87 -14.65 33.42
CA TYR A 387 17.17 -13.53 32.76
C TYR A 387 18.02 -12.87 31.68
N LEU A 388 19.37 -13.01 31.74
CA LEU A 388 20.24 -12.46 30.70
C LEU A 388 20.00 -13.10 29.33
N TRP A 389 19.65 -14.40 29.29
CA TRP A 389 19.30 -15.06 28.03
C TRP A 389 18.00 -14.50 27.42
N CYS A 390 17.00 -14.22 28.24
CA CYS A 390 15.78 -13.58 27.77
C CYS A 390 16.05 -12.15 27.27
N LEU A 391 16.89 -11.40 28.01
CA LEU A 391 17.32 -10.07 27.61
C LEU A 391 18.11 -10.11 26.31
N ALA A 392 19.07 -11.03 26.18
CA ALA A 392 19.87 -11.21 24.97
C ALA A 392 18.99 -11.55 23.76
N LEU A 393 18.00 -12.45 23.92
CA LEU A 393 17.04 -12.79 22.87
C LEU A 393 16.23 -11.56 22.43
N VAL A 394 15.64 -10.82 23.37
CA VAL A 394 14.84 -9.62 23.07
C VAL A 394 15.71 -8.55 22.43
N THR A 395 16.93 -8.35 22.91
CA THR A 395 17.87 -7.38 22.31
C THR A 395 18.26 -7.78 20.88
N LEU A 396 18.57 -9.07 20.65
CA LEU A 396 18.87 -9.58 19.32
C LEU A 396 17.69 -9.33 18.35
N LEU A 397 16.48 -9.69 18.76
CA LEU A 397 15.28 -9.47 17.95
C LEU A 397 15.04 -7.97 17.69
N ALA A 398 15.26 -7.11 18.69
CA ALA A 398 15.13 -5.65 18.51
C ALA A 398 16.15 -5.09 17.50
N ILE A 399 17.40 -5.58 17.53
CA ILE A 399 18.43 -5.21 16.54
C ILE A 399 18.04 -5.68 15.14
N LEU A 400 17.55 -6.92 15.02
CA LEU A 400 17.09 -7.45 13.74
C LEU A 400 15.86 -6.68 13.22
N THR A 401 14.94 -6.29 14.09
CA THR A 401 13.78 -5.45 13.73
C THR A 401 14.22 -4.05 13.29
N TRP A 402 15.16 -3.45 14.01
CA TRP A 402 15.74 -2.16 13.63
C TRP A 402 16.37 -2.21 12.22
N ARG A 403 17.12 -3.29 11.92
CA ARG A 403 17.68 -3.51 10.57
C ARG A 403 16.59 -3.75 9.52
N GLN A 404 15.57 -4.54 9.86
CA GLN A 404 14.48 -4.84 8.92
C GLN A 404 13.59 -3.63 8.66
N SER A 405 13.33 -2.78 9.67
CA SER A 405 12.52 -1.57 9.51
C SER A 405 13.22 -0.52 8.62
N ALA A 406 14.56 -0.55 8.52
CA ALA A 406 15.29 0.31 7.59
C ALA A 406 14.98 0.05 6.11
N MET A 407 14.49 -1.14 5.75
CA MET A 407 14.03 -1.46 4.41
C MET A 407 12.82 -0.61 3.98
N TYR A 408 12.01 -0.17 4.96
CA TYR A 408 10.76 0.58 4.75
C TYR A 408 10.95 2.10 4.85
N THR A 409 12.16 2.62 4.77
CA THR A 409 12.42 4.07 4.87
C THR A 409 12.01 4.85 3.63
N ASN A 410 12.14 4.27 2.44
CA ASN A 410 11.69 4.86 1.19
C ASN A 410 11.50 3.79 0.11
N ILE A 411 10.79 4.18 -0.93
CA ILE A 411 10.42 3.26 -2.02
C ILE A 411 11.62 2.69 -2.77
N GLU A 412 12.69 3.47 -2.97
CA GLU A 412 13.90 3.02 -3.66
C GLU A 412 14.63 1.96 -2.85
N THR A 413 14.89 2.22 -1.55
CA THR A 413 15.50 1.25 -0.63
C THR A 413 14.69 -0.04 -0.55
N LEU A 414 13.37 0.07 -0.56
CA LEU A 414 12.47 -1.09 -0.57
C LEU A 414 12.72 -2.00 -1.77
N TRP A 415 12.75 -1.41 -2.98
CA TRP A 415 12.92 -2.18 -4.21
C TRP A 415 14.35 -2.69 -4.38
N GLN A 416 15.35 -1.88 -4.07
CA GLN A 416 16.77 -2.31 -4.11
C GLN A 416 17.01 -3.50 -3.20
N THR A 417 16.59 -3.42 -1.92
CA THR A 417 16.72 -4.53 -0.96
C THR A 417 15.92 -5.77 -1.40
N THR A 418 14.75 -5.55 -2.02
CA THR A 418 13.94 -6.66 -2.55
C THR A 418 14.68 -7.36 -3.69
N ILE A 419 15.29 -6.62 -4.62
CA ILE A 419 16.06 -7.15 -5.75
C ILE A 419 17.32 -7.88 -5.27
N GLU A 420 18.04 -7.33 -4.30
CA GLU A 420 19.22 -7.95 -3.71
C GLU A 420 18.93 -9.33 -3.14
N ARG A 421 17.78 -9.48 -2.45
CA ARG A 421 17.35 -10.74 -1.82
C ARG A 421 16.53 -11.65 -2.72
N ASN A 422 15.87 -11.09 -3.74
CA ASN A 422 15.09 -11.81 -4.75
C ASN A 422 15.30 -11.19 -6.14
N PRO A 423 16.39 -11.52 -6.85
CA PRO A 423 16.66 -11.01 -8.19
C PRO A 423 15.63 -11.40 -9.25
N GLN A 424 14.72 -12.32 -8.93
CA GLN A 424 13.62 -12.74 -9.81
C GLN A 424 12.31 -12.02 -9.54
N ALA A 425 12.31 -10.97 -8.70
CA ALA A 425 11.13 -10.15 -8.43
C ALA A 425 10.91 -9.14 -9.56
N TRP A 426 10.25 -9.56 -10.65
CA TRP A 426 9.96 -8.70 -11.80
C TRP A 426 9.26 -7.40 -11.40
N MET A 427 8.36 -7.46 -10.43
CA MET A 427 7.64 -6.30 -9.91
C MET A 427 8.61 -5.29 -9.25
N ALA A 428 9.60 -5.76 -8.49
CA ALA A 428 10.59 -4.88 -7.88
C ALA A 428 11.47 -4.19 -8.93
N HIS A 429 11.84 -4.90 -9.98
CA HIS A 429 12.55 -4.30 -11.12
C HIS A 429 11.68 -3.27 -11.84
N ASN A 430 10.42 -3.57 -12.15
CA ASN A 430 9.52 -2.62 -12.78
C ASN A 430 9.34 -1.35 -11.94
N ASN A 431 9.10 -1.50 -10.66
CA ASN A 431 8.82 -0.36 -9.77
C ASN A 431 10.09 0.47 -9.49
N LEU A 432 11.27 -0.16 -9.37
CA LEU A 432 12.53 0.59 -9.28
C LEU A 432 12.80 1.35 -10.58
N GLY A 433 12.54 0.73 -11.73
CA GLY A 433 12.62 1.41 -13.03
C GLY A 433 11.72 2.64 -13.09
N THR A 434 10.50 2.56 -12.55
CA THR A 434 9.57 3.72 -12.49
C THR A 434 10.11 4.84 -11.59
N VAL A 435 10.69 4.51 -10.44
CA VAL A 435 11.34 5.50 -9.55
C VAL A 435 12.53 6.19 -10.25
N LEU A 436 13.35 5.41 -10.94
CA LEU A 436 14.51 5.92 -11.67
C LEU A 436 14.09 6.80 -12.86
N LEU A 437 13.02 6.42 -13.57
CA LEU A 437 12.42 7.21 -14.64
C LEU A 437 11.96 8.58 -14.15
N GLN A 438 11.26 8.63 -13.00
CA GLN A 438 10.83 9.88 -12.38
C GLN A 438 12.01 10.78 -11.96
N LYS A 439 13.15 10.19 -11.64
CA LYS A 439 14.41 10.90 -11.33
C LYS A 439 15.19 11.32 -12.57
N GLY A 440 14.74 10.97 -13.78
CA GLY A 440 15.44 11.24 -15.03
C GLY A 440 16.65 10.32 -15.29
N GLN A 441 16.81 9.25 -14.51
CA GLN A 441 17.89 8.25 -14.68
C GLN A 441 17.47 7.21 -15.73
N LEU A 442 17.35 7.66 -16.99
CA LEU A 442 16.71 6.90 -18.08
C LEU A 442 17.41 5.58 -18.38
N ASP A 443 18.75 5.57 -18.44
CA ASP A 443 19.49 4.36 -18.79
C ASP A 443 19.34 3.25 -17.74
N GLU A 444 19.40 3.62 -16.47
CA GLU A 444 19.19 2.67 -15.36
C GLU A 444 17.73 2.16 -15.34
N ALA A 445 16.76 3.06 -15.57
CA ALA A 445 15.34 2.69 -15.66
C ALA A 445 15.11 1.65 -16.78
N ILE A 446 15.67 1.87 -17.97
CA ILE A 446 15.57 0.95 -19.11
C ILE A 446 16.17 -0.43 -18.77
N ILE A 447 17.33 -0.47 -18.07
CA ILE A 447 17.92 -1.74 -17.63
C ILE A 447 16.96 -2.51 -16.73
N HIS A 448 16.34 -1.82 -15.76
CA HIS A 448 15.42 -2.45 -14.84
C HIS A 448 14.11 -2.91 -15.52
N PHE A 449 13.52 -2.12 -16.41
CA PHE A 449 12.34 -2.54 -17.18
C PHE A 449 12.65 -3.74 -18.08
N ARG A 450 13.78 -3.76 -18.78
CA ARG A 450 14.22 -4.92 -19.57
C ARG A 450 14.39 -6.14 -18.68
N LYS A 451 14.95 -6.00 -17.48
CA LYS A 451 15.09 -7.09 -16.53
C LYS A 451 13.74 -7.62 -16.04
N ALA A 452 12.79 -6.74 -15.76
CA ALA A 452 11.42 -7.15 -15.45
C ALA A 452 10.80 -7.99 -16.56
N LEU A 453 10.99 -7.58 -17.84
CA LEU A 453 10.49 -8.29 -19.01
C LEU A 453 11.22 -9.59 -19.34
N GLU A 454 12.50 -9.73 -18.98
CA GLU A 454 13.22 -11.01 -19.05
C GLU A 454 12.59 -12.07 -18.11
N ILE A 455 12.11 -11.62 -16.93
CA ILE A 455 11.50 -12.49 -15.91
C ILE A 455 10.03 -12.77 -16.23
N ALA A 456 9.30 -11.74 -16.67
CA ALA A 456 7.86 -11.77 -16.98
C ALA A 456 7.59 -11.10 -18.32
N ALA A 457 7.75 -11.87 -19.42
CA ALA A 457 7.67 -11.35 -20.79
C ALA A 457 6.28 -10.74 -21.14
N ASP A 458 5.21 -11.32 -20.59
CA ASP A 458 3.83 -10.95 -20.90
C ASP A 458 3.28 -9.93 -19.89
N HIS A 459 4.06 -8.83 -19.64
CA HIS A 459 3.65 -7.79 -18.70
C HIS A 459 3.45 -6.44 -19.41
N ALA A 460 2.18 -6.08 -19.63
CA ALA A 460 1.81 -4.86 -20.37
C ALA A 460 2.38 -3.59 -19.72
N ASP A 461 2.26 -3.45 -18.39
CA ASP A 461 2.72 -2.24 -17.69
C ASP A 461 4.24 -2.06 -17.77
N ALA A 462 5.03 -3.16 -17.68
CA ALA A 462 6.48 -3.07 -17.81
C ALA A 462 6.91 -2.69 -19.24
N ARG A 463 6.15 -3.14 -20.26
CA ARG A 463 6.37 -2.73 -21.66
C ARG A 463 6.02 -1.26 -21.87
N ALA A 464 4.89 -0.80 -21.32
CA ALA A 464 4.49 0.60 -21.36
C ALA A 464 5.56 1.50 -20.71
N ASN A 465 6.02 1.14 -19.51
CA ASN A 465 7.06 1.87 -18.79
C ASN A 465 8.38 1.91 -19.55
N LEU A 466 8.79 0.79 -20.18
CA LEU A 466 9.95 0.75 -21.05
C LEU A 466 9.79 1.68 -22.26
N GLY A 467 8.60 1.66 -22.88
CA GLY A 467 8.26 2.56 -23.99
C GLY A 467 8.38 4.03 -23.57
N SER A 468 7.84 4.40 -22.42
CA SER A 468 7.91 5.77 -21.89
C SER A 468 9.35 6.22 -21.58
N ALA A 469 10.18 5.32 -21.04
CA ALA A 469 11.60 5.61 -20.80
C ALA A 469 12.38 5.79 -22.10
N LEU A 470 12.13 4.96 -23.10
CA LEU A 470 12.74 5.06 -24.44
C LEU A 470 12.30 6.33 -25.17
N LEU A 471 11.02 6.68 -25.09
CA LEU A 471 10.47 7.90 -25.68
C LEU A 471 11.14 9.15 -25.08
N GLN A 472 11.27 9.21 -23.75
CA GLN A 472 11.97 10.31 -23.09
C GLN A 472 13.48 10.37 -23.43
N LYS A 473 14.10 9.23 -23.73
CA LYS A 473 15.48 9.15 -24.18
C LYS A 473 15.66 9.61 -25.63
N GLY A 474 14.56 9.64 -26.42
CA GLY A 474 14.56 9.97 -27.82
C GLY A 474 14.57 8.74 -28.74
N ASP A 475 14.54 7.53 -28.21
CA ASP A 475 14.52 6.28 -28.96
C ASP A 475 13.07 5.94 -29.41
N VAL A 476 12.48 6.83 -30.23
CA VAL A 476 11.03 6.83 -30.57
C VAL A 476 10.60 5.53 -31.24
N ASP A 477 11.40 4.99 -32.15
CA ASP A 477 11.05 3.75 -32.88
C ASP A 477 10.99 2.52 -31.96
N GLU A 478 11.94 2.38 -31.04
CA GLU A 478 11.89 1.29 -30.06
C GLU A 478 10.74 1.48 -29.08
N ALA A 479 10.43 2.72 -28.68
CA ALA A 479 9.27 3.04 -27.83
C ALA A 479 7.95 2.55 -28.48
N ILE A 480 7.74 2.86 -29.75
CA ILE A 480 6.56 2.41 -30.51
C ILE A 480 6.46 0.88 -30.53
N VAL A 481 7.58 0.18 -30.72
CA VAL A 481 7.60 -1.29 -30.68
C VAL A 481 7.16 -1.81 -29.30
N GLN A 482 7.64 -1.22 -28.19
CA GLN A 482 7.26 -1.66 -26.85
C GLN A 482 5.80 -1.36 -26.55
N TYR A 483 5.29 -0.21 -26.92
CA TYR A 483 3.88 0.15 -26.77
C TYR A 483 2.95 -0.79 -27.57
N ASN A 484 3.28 -1.12 -28.82
CA ASN A 484 2.51 -2.08 -29.59
C ASN A 484 2.46 -3.46 -28.92
N LYS A 485 3.60 -3.95 -28.38
CA LYS A 485 3.65 -5.19 -27.61
C LYS A 485 2.82 -5.09 -26.32
N ALA A 486 2.70 -3.92 -25.69
CA ALA A 486 1.82 -3.73 -24.55
C ALA A 486 0.34 -3.86 -24.96
N LEU A 487 -0.03 -3.31 -26.12
CA LEU A 487 -1.39 -3.41 -26.66
C LEU A 487 -1.74 -4.81 -27.17
N GLU A 488 -0.78 -5.61 -27.63
CA GLU A 488 -1.00 -7.04 -27.93
C GLU A 488 -1.47 -7.81 -26.68
N ILE A 489 -0.99 -7.41 -25.49
CA ILE A 489 -1.37 -8.02 -24.20
C ILE A 489 -2.67 -7.41 -23.66
N LYS A 490 -2.81 -6.09 -23.74
CA LYS A 490 -3.95 -5.31 -23.23
C LYS A 490 -4.44 -4.32 -24.30
N PRO A 491 -5.34 -4.75 -25.19
CA PRO A 491 -5.76 -3.93 -26.36
C PRO A 491 -6.42 -2.59 -25.99
N ASP A 492 -7.11 -2.51 -24.86
CA ASP A 492 -7.82 -1.31 -24.41
C ASP A 492 -7.02 -0.48 -23.39
N TYR A 493 -5.65 -0.46 -23.51
CA TYR A 493 -4.80 0.27 -22.58
C TYR A 493 -4.73 1.76 -22.96
N ALA A 494 -5.61 2.58 -22.39
CA ALA A 494 -5.79 3.99 -22.72
C ALA A 494 -4.48 4.81 -22.64
N ASP A 495 -3.71 4.67 -21.55
CA ASP A 495 -2.43 5.38 -21.38
C ASP A 495 -1.44 5.05 -22.51
N VAL A 496 -1.37 3.77 -22.92
CA VAL A 496 -0.47 3.33 -24.00
C VAL A 496 -0.93 3.87 -25.37
N HIS A 497 -2.23 3.94 -25.60
CA HIS A 497 -2.75 4.61 -26.81
C HIS A 497 -2.39 6.09 -26.81
N TYR A 498 -2.50 6.79 -25.69
CA TYR A 498 -2.08 8.18 -25.55
C TYR A 498 -0.58 8.37 -25.85
N ASP A 499 0.26 7.53 -25.25
CA ASP A 499 1.71 7.58 -25.46
C ASP A 499 2.12 7.24 -26.89
N LEU A 500 1.44 6.29 -27.55
CA LEU A 500 1.62 6.01 -28.97
C LEU A 500 1.23 7.21 -29.84
N GLY A 501 0.11 7.87 -29.51
CA GLY A 501 -0.28 9.11 -30.19
C GLY A 501 0.81 10.17 -30.10
N ASN A 502 1.41 10.36 -28.93
CA ASN A 502 2.54 11.26 -28.72
C ASN A 502 3.80 10.83 -29.52
N ALA A 503 4.11 9.55 -29.53
CA ALA A 503 5.25 9.01 -30.28
C ALA A 503 5.09 9.19 -31.80
N PHE A 504 3.89 8.93 -32.35
CA PHE A 504 3.59 9.16 -33.75
C PHE A 504 3.58 10.65 -34.13
N LEU A 505 3.09 11.51 -33.25
CA LEU A 505 3.17 12.97 -33.42
C LEU A 505 4.62 13.44 -33.53
N LEU A 506 5.52 12.95 -32.66
CA LEU A 506 6.96 13.26 -32.75
C LEU A 506 7.60 12.80 -34.05
N LYS A 507 7.09 11.71 -34.66
CA LYS A 507 7.52 11.24 -36.00
C LYS A 507 6.87 11.97 -37.17
N GLY A 508 5.92 12.87 -36.91
CA GLY A 508 5.13 13.52 -37.96
C GLY A 508 4.09 12.61 -38.64
N GLN A 509 3.83 11.44 -38.06
CA GLN A 509 2.81 10.51 -38.55
C GLN A 509 1.44 10.88 -37.96
N LEU A 510 0.83 11.91 -38.58
CA LEU A 510 -0.31 12.60 -37.99
C LEU A 510 -1.59 11.74 -37.96
N ASP A 511 -1.81 10.91 -38.97
CA ASP A 511 -3.01 10.07 -39.07
C ASP A 511 -2.99 8.96 -38.01
N GLU A 512 -1.84 8.34 -37.78
CA GLU A 512 -1.65 7.34 -36.74
C GLU A 512 -1.83 7.97 -35.35
N ALA A 513 -1.29 9.19 -35.13
CA ALA A 513 -1.48 9.91 -33.88
C ALA A 513 -2.97 10.15 -33.59
N ILE A 514 -3.73 10.61 -34.57
CA ILE A 514 -5.18 10.82 -34.45
C ILE A 514 -5.91 9.53 -34.12
N ALA A 515 -5.55 8.42 -34.80
CA ALA A 515 -6.19 7.13 -34.57
C ALA A 515 -6.00 6.67 -33.11
N HIS A 516 -4.79 6.83 -32.57
CA HIS A 516 -4.47 6.43 -31.18
C HIS A 516 -5.11 7.38 -30.15
N TYR A 517 -5.11 8.70 -30.36
CA TYR A 517 -5.83 9.64 -29.49
C TYR A 517 -7.34 9.35 -29.44
N LYS A 518 -7.97 9.02 -30.58
CA LYS A 518 -9.38 8.62 -30.62
C LYS A 518 -9.62 7.35 -29.78
N LYS A 519 -8.71 6.38 -29.82
CA LYS A 519 -8.78 5.17 -28.97
C LYS A 519 -8.69 5.49 -27.48
N THR A 520 -7.84 6.43 -27.09
CA THR A 520 -7.81 6.91 -25.70
C THR A 520 -9.16 7.48 -25.28
N LEU A 521 -9.78 8.32 -26.14
CA LEU A 521 -11.08 8.96 -25.85
C LEU A 521 -12.26 7.99 -25.79
N GLU A 522 -12.17 6.81 -26.44
CA GLU A 522 -13.17 5.74 -26.28
C GLU A 522 -13.25 5.26 -24.83
N SER A 523 -12.11 5.17 -24.14
CA SER A 523 -12.01 4.73 -22.74
C SER A 523 -12.10 5.89 -21.74
N GLU A 524 -11.55 7.06 -22.11
CA GLU A 524 -11.44 8.25 -21.27
C GLU A 524 -12.05 9.48 -21.95
N PRO A 525 -13.38 9.59 -22.06
CA PRO A 525 -14.04 10.68 -22.80
C PRO A 525 -13.81 12.08 -22.23
N ALA A 526 -13.35 12.20 -20.99
CA ALA A 526 -13.10 13.46 -20.30
C ALA A 526 -11.60 13.76 -20.12
N ASN A 527 -10.73 13.31 -21.04
CA ASN A 527 -9.30 13.57 -20.97
C ASN A 527 -8.94 14.85 -21.76
N ALA A 528 -8.68 15.96 -21.03
CA ALA A 528 -8.38 17.26 -21.61
C ALA A 528 -7.06 17.28 -22.38
N ASP A 529 -6.05 16.51 -21.94
CA ASP A 529 -4.74 16.44 -22.61
C ASP A 529 -4.85 15.82 -23.99
N VAL A 530 -5.65 14.76 -24.13
CA VAL A 530 -5.89 14.10 -25.41
C VAL A 530 -6.61 15.04 -26.39
N TYR A 531 -7.63 15.78 -25.93
CA TYR A 531 -8.30 16.77 -26.78
C TYR A 531 -7.35 17.87 -27.22
N ASN A 532 -6.49 18.37 -26.34
CA ASN A 532 -5.49 19.36 -26.69
C ASN A 532 -4.51 18.83 -27.76
N ASN A 533 -3.99 17.60 -27.60
CA ASN A 533 -3.04 17.01 -28.53
C ASN A 533 -3.69 16.66 -29.86
N LEU A 534 -4.94 16.18 -29.84
CA LEU A 534 -5.74 15.97 -31.07
C LEU A 534 -5.95 17.29 -31.83
N GLY A 535 -6.28 18.37 -31.10
CA GLY A 535 -6.36 19.70 -31.70
C GLY A 535 -5.02 20.16 -32.31
N LEU A 536 -3.89 19.87 -31.66
CA LEU A 536 -2.56 20.21 -32.20
C LEU A 536 -2.26 19.47 -33.49
N VAL A 537 -2.55 18.17 -33.56
CA VAL A 537 -2.34 17.37 -34.77
C VAL A 537 -3.24 17.85 -35.91
N LEU A 538 -4.52 18.10 -35.66
CA LEU A 538 -5.47 18.62 -36.66
C LEU A 538 -5.06 20.01 -37.14
N PHE A 539 -4.55 20.86 -36.27
CA PHE A 539 -4.03 22.17 -36.69
C PHE A 539 -2.81 22.03 -37.62
N GLN A 540 -1.92 21.08 -37.38
CA GLN A 540 -0.78 20.76 -38.24
C GLN A 540 -1.23 20.21 -39.63
N GLN A 541 -2.35 19.48 -39.67
CA GLN A 541 -2.96 19.00 -40.91
C GLN A 541 -3.74 20.10 -41.67
N GLY A 542 -3.92 21.29 -41.07
CA GLY A 542 -4.69 22.38 -41.66
C GLY A 542 -6.19 22.35 -41.36
N GLU A 543 -6.65 21.36 -40.60
CA GLU A 543 -8.04 21.20 -40.17
C GLU A 543 -8.38 22.16 -39.03
N VAL A 544 -8.23 23.47 -39.26
CA VAL A 544 -8.29 24.51 -38.23
C VAL A 544 -9.62 24.52 -37.47
N GLY A 545 -10.73 24.29 -38.19
CA GLY A 545 -12.06 24.28 -37.56
C GLY A 545 -12.22 23.18 -36.53
N GLU A 546 -11.78 21.98 -36.85
CA GLU A 546 -11.79 20.84 -35.92
C GLU A 546 -10.80 21.04 -34.78
N ALA A 547 -9.60 21.55 -35.06
CA ALA A 547 -8.60 21.88 -34.04
C ALA A 547 -9.17 22.83 -32.99
N ILE A 548 -9.84 23.91 -33.38
CA ILE A 548 -10.51 24.86 -32.49
C ILE A 548 -11.55 24.15 -31.63
N ALA A 549 -12.40 23.31 -32.22
CA ALA A 549 -13.42 22.57 -31.46
C ALA A 549 -12.79 21.65 -30.38
N HIS A 550 -11.68 20.98 -30.70
CA HIS A 550 -10.99 20.13 -29.76
C HIS A 550 -10.29 20.93 -28.63
N TYR A 551 -9.64 22.05 -28.92
CA TYR A 551 -9.10 22.94 -27.89
C TYR A 551 -10.19 23.50 -26.96
N GLN A 552 -11.35 23.87 -27.53
CA GLN A 552 -12.49 24.31 -26.72
C GLN A 552 -12.98 23.20 -25.81
N LYS A 553 -13.06 21.96 -26.34
CA LYS A 553 -13.44 20.80 -25.53
C LYS A 553 -12.45 20.53 -24.37
N ALA A 554 -11.15 20.66 -24.63
CA ALA A 554 -10.14 20.57 -23.59
C ALA A 554 -10.36 21.63 -22.49
N LEU A 555 -10.73 22.87 -22.84
CA LEU A 555 -11.01 23.95 -21.91
C LEU A 555 -12.37 23.82 -21.20
N GLU A 556 -13.36 23.16 -21.79
CA GLU A 556 -14.59 22.78 -21.10
C GLU A 556 -14.34 21.80 -19.98
N ILE A 557 -13.45 20.81 -20.22
CA ILE A 557 -13.08 19.79 -19.25
C ILE A 557 -12.15 20.40 -18.16
N ASN A 558 -11.13 21.12 -18.58
CA ASN A 558 -10.18 21.79 -17.68
C ASN A 558 -10.06 23.29 -18.01
N PRO A 559 -10.84 24.16 -17.37
CA PRO A 559 -10.80 25.61 -17.61
C PRO A 559 -9.46 26.28 -17.25
N GLN A 560 -8.61 25.61 -16.49
CA GLN A 560 -7.28 26.10 -16.10
C GLN A 560 -6.15 25.58 -17.00
N PHE A 561 -6.47 24.88 -18.09
CA PHE A 561 -5.47 24.30 -18.97
C PHE A 561 -4.79 25.38 -19.84
N VAL A 562 -3.65 25.87 -19.35
CA VAL A 562 -2.88 26.96 -19.99
C VAL A 562 -2.49 26.61 -21.43
N GLN A 563 -2.00 25.38 -21.68
CA GLN A 563 -1.52 24.97 -22.99
C GLN A 563 -2.66 24.96 -24.04
N ALA A 564 -3.81 24.38 -23.68
CA ALA A 564 -4.98 24.37 -24.58
C ALA A 564 -5.47 25.79 -24.88
N ARG A 565 -5.43 26.68 -23.89
CA ARG A 565 -5.78 28.11 -24.06
C ARG A 565 -4.83 28.83 -25.01
N ALA A 566 -3.51 28.54 -24.85
CA ALA A 566 -2.47 29.10 -25.70
C ALA A 566 -2.58 28.57 -27.12
N ASN A 567 -2.80 27.26 -27.31
CA ASN A 567 -2.98 26.65 -28.62
C ASN A 567 -4.23 27.17 -29.35
N LEU A 568 -5.34 27.34 -28.63
CA LEU A 568 -6.53 27.96 -29.17
C LEU A 568 -6.27 29.40 -29.61
N ALA A 569 -5.59 30.21 -28.78
CA ALA A 569 -5.23 31.57 -29.11
C ALA A 569 -4.32 31.63 -30.35
N TRP A 570 -3.35 30.74 -30.48
CA TRP A 570 -2.46 30.63 -31.62
C TRP A 570 -3.23 30.29 -32.91
N ALA A 571 -4.09 29.27 -32.85
CA ALA A 571 -4.91 28.87 -34.01
C ALA A 571 -5.80 30.01 -34.50
N LEU A 572 -6.42 30.75 -33.57
CA LEU A 572 -7.25 31.92 -33.93
C LEU A 572 -6.43 33.12 -34.44
N ALA A 573 -5.19 33.29 -33.94
CA ALA A 573 -4.34 34.42 -34.31
C ALA A 573 -3.63 34.23 -35.66
N THR A 574 -3.30 33.00 -36.02
CA THR A 574 -2.41 32.73 -37.16
C THR A 574 -3.11 32.11 -38.37
N SER A 575 -4.34 31.59 -38.18
CA SER A 575 -5.10 31.03 -39.31
C SER A 575 -5.76 32.13 -40.17
N PRO A 576 -5.65 32.03 -41.50
CA PRO A 576 -6.37 32.92 -42.40
C PRO A 576 -7.90 32.72 -42.36
N GLN A 577 -8.39 31.61 -41.81
CA GLN A 577 -9.83 31.26 -41.77
C GLN A 577 -10.57 31.95 -40.60
N THR A 578 -9.86 32.61 -39.66
CA THR A 578 -10.43 33.14 -38.41
C THR A 578 -10.22 34.64 -38.16
N PRO A 579 -10.28 35.53 -39.19
CA PRO A 579 -9.95 36.96 -39.03
C PRO A 579 -10.92 37.69 -38.07
N LEU A 580 -12.17 37.25 -37.99
CA LEU A 580 -13.21 37.86 -37.13
C LEU A 580 -13.05 37.49 -35.65
N LEU A 581 -12.21 36.54 -35.32
CA LEU A 581 -12.02 36.07 -33.93
C LEU A 581 -10.73 36.65 -33.26
N SER A 582 -10.10 37.63 -33.88
CA SER A 582 -8.86 38.27 -33.42
C SER A 582 -8.96 38.84 -31.99
N ALA A 583 -10.08 39.44 -31.62
CA ALA A 583 -10.30 39.94 -30.27
C ALA A 583 -10.38 38.79 -29.22
N VAL A 584 -10.95 37.66 -29.63
CA VAL A 584 -11.01 36.47 -28.79
C VAL A 584 -9.60 35.89 -28.61
N ALA A 585 -8.80 35.82 -29.67
CA ALA A 585 -7.41 35.38 -29.60
C ALA A 585 -6.59 36.23 -28.60
N VAL A 586 -6.72 37.57 -28.64
CA VAL A 586 -6.06 38.47 -27.70
C VAL A 586 -6.47 38.17 -26.26
N LYS A 587 -7.78 38.02 -26.01
CA LYS A 587 -8.27 37.72 -24.64
C LYS A 587 -7.71 36.40 -24.13
N LEU A 588 -7.71 35.34 -24.92
CA LEU A 588 -7.18 34.02 -24.53
C LEU A 588 -5.67 34.07 -24.30
N ALA A 589 -4.91 34.73 -25.16
CA ALA A 589 -3.48 34.89 -25.03
C ALA A 589 -3.11 35.73 -23.78
N GLN A 590 -3.85 36.78 -23.48
CA GLN A 590 -3.68 37.57 -22.24
C GLN A 590 -3.93 36.74 -20.99
N GLN A 591 -5.00 35.92 -21.00
CA GLN A 591 -5.29 35.02 -19.88
C GLN A 591 -4.17 33.99 -19.70
N ALA A 592 -3.71 33.36 -20.79
CA ALA A 592 -2.59 32.41 -20.72
C ALA A 592 -1.30 33.08 -20.18
N ASN A 593 -1.03 34.30 -20.64
CA ASN A 593 0.12 35.09 -20.16
C ASN A 593 0.01 35.46 -18.67
N GLN A 594 -1.17 35.83 -18.20
CA GLN A 594 -1.42 36.11 -16.80
C GLN A 594 -1.23 34.85 -15.93
N MET A 595 -1.75 33.70 -16.37
CA MET A 595 -1.62 32.41 -15.67
C MET A 595 -0.16 31.95 -15.55
N THR A 596 0.71 32.36 -16.46
CA THR A 596 2.15 32.04 -16.46
C THR A 596 3.04 33.15 -15.85
N GLY A 597 2.44 34.15 -15.23
CA GLY A 597 3.20 35.25 -14.60
C GLY A 597 3.92 36.18 -15.60
N GLY A 598 3.59 36.11 -16.89
CA GLY A 598 4.13 37.03 -17.90
C GLY A 598 5.59 36.80 -18.32
N ALA A 599 6.18 35.67 -17.96
CA ALA A 599 7.61 35.36 -18.19
C ALA A 599 7.84 34.21 -19.17
N ASN A 600 6.79 33.71 -19.83
CA ASN A 600 6.92 32.63 -20.81
C ASN A 600 7.03 33.19 -22.24
N PRO A 601 8.20 33.06 -22.92
CA PRO A 601 8.39 33.66 -24.24
C PRO A 601 7.47 33.07 -25.31
N ALA A 602 7.15 31.76 -25.27
CA ALA A 602 6.22 31.18 -26.24
C ALA A 602 4.79 31.74 -26.12
N ILE A 603 4.32 31.99 -24.90
CA ILE A 603 3.00 32.60 -24.69
C ILE A 603 3.01 34.08 -25.10
N LEU A 604 4.10 34.80 -24.86
CA LEU A 604 4.23 36.19 -25.36
C LEU A 604 4.29 36.25 -26.87
N GLN A 605 4.90 35.28 -27.56
CA GLN A 605 4.83 35.12 -29.02
C GLN A 605 3.37 35.02 -29.50
N ILE A 606 2.59 34.14 -28.86
CA ILE A 606 1.17 33.95 -29.15
C ILE A 606 0.38 35.26 -28.97
N LEU A 607 0.68 36.00 -27.88
CA LEU A 607 0.05 37.28 -27.60
C LEU A 607 0.42 38.34 -28.62
N ALA A 608 1.68 38.40 -29.07
CA ALA A 608 2.13 39.31 -30.14
C ALA A 608 1.43 38.99 -31.45
N ALA A 609 1.33 37.70 -31.84
CA ALA A 609 0.60 37.29 -33.04
C ALA A 609 -0.90 37.66 -32.96
N ALA A 610 -1.52 37.50 -31.78
CA ALA A 610 -2.91 37.88 -31.54
C ALA A 610 -3.13 39.40 -31.66
N TYR A 611 -2.21 40.22 -31.14
CA TYR A 611 -2.26 41.67 -31.31
C TYR A 611 -2.11 42.07 -32.79
N ALA A 612 -1.15 41.47 -33.51
CA ALA A 612 -0.94 41.74 -34.91
C ALA A 612 -2.19 41.38 -35.74
N GLN A 613 -2.80 40.23 -35.48
CA GLN A 613 -4.05 39.82 -36.13
C GLN A 613 -5.21 40.76 -35.84
N ASN A 614 -5.24 41.39 -34.66
CA ASN A 614 -6.26 42.38 -34.26
C ASN A 614 -5.91 43.80 -34.72
N GLY A 615 -4.90 43.97 -35.58
CA GLY A 615 -4.45 45.26 -36.09
C GLY A 615 -3.70 46.15 -35.12
N LYS A 616 -3.34 45.62 -33.94
CA LYS A 616 -2.59 46.34 -32.88
C LYS A 616 -1.09 46.10 -33.04
N PHE A 617 -0.51 46.62 -34.11
CA PHE A 617 0.88 46.35 -34.48
C PHE A 617 1.89 46.94 -33.47
N SER A 618 1.60 48.07 -32.85
CA SER A 618 2.47 48.65 -31.83
C SER A 618 2.63 47.73 -30.65
N GLU A 619 1.50 47.21 -30.11
CA GLU A 619 1.49 46.26 -29.00
C GLU A 619 2.10 44.90 -29.41
N ALA A 620 1.91 44.49 -30.67
CA ALA A 620 2.49 43.27 -31.23
C ALA A 620 4.03 43.38 -31.27
N ILE A 621 4.59 44.48 -31.71
CA ILE A 621 6.03 44.75 -31.79
C ILE A 621 6.62 44.79 -30.36
N GLU A 622 6.02 45.54 -29.44
CA GLU A 622 6.49 45.64 -28.05
C GLU A 622 6.51 44.26 -27.38
N THR A 623 5.38 43.53 -27.50
CA THR A 623 5.24 42.19 -26.88
C THR A 623 6.21 41.19 -27.55
N GLY A 624 6.38 41.27 -28.87
CA GLY A 624 7.31 40.44 -29.64
C GLY A 624 8.77 40.66 -29.24
N HIS A 625 9.19 41.92 -29.07
CA HIS A 625 10.56 42.22 -28.57
C HIS A 625 10.78 41.68 -27.15
N ARG A 626 9.80 41.81 -26.27
CA ARG A 626 9.88 41.24 -24.92
C ARG A 626 9.98 39.70 -24.97
N SER A 627 9.18 39.04 -25.82
CA SER A 627 9.25 37.62 -26.07
C SER A 627 10.63 37.21 -26.58
N TRP A 628 11.16 37.94 -27.57
CA TRP A 628 12.47 37.69 -28.18
C TRP A 628 13.61 37.79 -27.17
N GLN A 629 13.61 38.86 -26.35
CA GLN A 629 14.63 39.02 -25.30
C GLN A 629 14.59 37.85 -24.30
N LEU A 630 13.40 37.49 -23.81
CA LEU A 630 13.23 36.36 -22.91
C LEU A 630 13.63 35.01 -23.55
N ALA A 631 13.41 34.83 -24.85
CA ALA A 631 13.84 33.64 -25.57
C ALA A 631 15.39 33.53 -25.62
N ILE A 632 16.08 34.66 -25.82
CA ILE A 632 17.55 34.74 -25.76
C ILE A 632 18.04 34.44 -24.35
N ASP A 633 17.49 35.12 -23.33
CA ASP A 633 17.87 34.95 -21.93
C ASP A 633 17.70 33.52 -21.43
N GLN A 634 16.70 32.80 -22.00
CA GLN A 634 16.42 31.39 -21.71
C GLN A 634 17.08 30.40 -22.66
N ASN A 635 18.01 30.85 -23.56
CA ASN A 635 18.71 30.03 -24.56
C ASN A 635 17.78 29.28 -25.54
N LYS A 636 16.58 29.81 -25.84
CA LYS A 636 15.61 29.24 -26.78
C LYS A 636 15.85 29.78 -28.20
N THR A 637 16.94 29.38 -28.81
CA THR A 637 17.46 29.93 -30.09
C THR A 637 16.47 29.82 -31.23
N ALA A 638 15.82 28.63 -31.40
CA ALA A 638 14.82 28.44 -32.47
C ALA A 638 13.62 29.38 -32.30
N LEU A 639 13.13 29.60 -31.09
CA LEU A 639 12.05 30.55 -30.83
C LEU A 639 12.47 32.00 -31.12
N ALA A 640 13.71 32.37 -30.72
CA ALA A 640 14.23 33.70 -30.99
C ALA A 640 14.36 34.00 -32.50
N GLU A 641 14.75 33.02 -33.32
CA GLU A 641 14.78 33.14 -34.78
C GLU A 641 13.37 33.28 -35.39
N ALA A 642 12.41 32.48 -34.96
CA ALA A 642 11.03 32.59 -35.36
C ALA A 642 10.46 33.98 -35.06
N LEU A 643 10.64 34.47 -33.84
CA LEU A 643 10.21 35.79 -33.41
C LEU A 643 10.85 36.93 -34.22
N ARG A 644 12.09 36.78 -34.59
CA ARG A 644 12.76 37.78 -35.48
C ARG A 644 12.07 37.89 -36.84
N THR A 645 11.64 36.77 -37.39
CA THR A 645 10.91 36.74 -38.67
C THR A 645 9.53 37.37 -38.49
N GLU A 646 8.83 37.02 -37.41
CA GLU A 646 7.49 37.58 -37.14
C GLU A 646 7.51 39.10 -36.88
N LEU A 647 8.50 39.59 -36.12
CA LEU A 647 8.71 41.02 -35.86
C LEU A 647 8.90 41.82 -37.17
N GLY A 648 9.69 41.28 -38.12
CA GLY A 648 9.88 41.90 -39.42
C GLY A 648 8.57 41.99 -40.26
N LEU A 649 7.57 41.14 -40.02
CA LEU A 649 6.23 41.26 -40.58
C LEU A 649 5.40 42.32 -39.84
N TYR A 650 5.45 42.34 -38.49
CA TYR A 650 4.67 43.28 -37.67
C TYR A 650 5.10 44.74 -37.93
N GLU A 651 6.41 45.00 -38.10
CA GLU A 651 6.93 46.30 -38.52
C GLU A 651 6.39 46.79 -39.86
N LYS A 652 5.99 45.88 -40.74
CA LYS A 652 5.33 46.18 -42.04
C LYS A 652 3.80 46.18 -41.92
N ASN A 653 3.23 46.12 -40.72
CA ASN A 653 1.81 45.98 -40.46
C ASN A 653 1.18 44.73 -41.12
N ILE A 654 1.93 43.63 -41.19
CA ILE A 654 1.48 42.36 -41.76
C ILE A 654 1.36 41.35 -40.60
N PRO A 655 0.21 40.74 -40.33
CA PRO A 655 0.07 39.69 -39.36
C PRO A 655 0.74 38.41 -39.84
N TYR A 656 1.39 37.70 -38.91
CA TYR A 656 1.97 36.38 -39.18
C TYR A 656 0.88 35.38 -39.49
N ARG A 657 1.08 34.55 -40.50
CA ARG A 657 0.19 33.46 -40.92
C ARG A 657 0.97 32.15 -40.95
N VAL A 658 0.40 31.10 -40.37
CA VAL A 658 0.90 29.76 -40.60
C VAL A 658 0.45 29.33 -42.01
N ASN A 659 1.43 29.19 -42.91
CA ASN A 659 1.14 28.62 -44.23
C ASN A 659 1.05 27.11 -44.06
N ASN A 660 -0.16 26.56 -44.18
CA ASN A 660 -0.37 25.14 -44.36
C ASN A 660 0.06 24.78 -45.78
N GLN A 661 1.28 24.31 -45.99
CA GLN A 661 1.73 23.61 -47.18
C GLN A 661 1.51 22.12 -47.03
#